data_150cd461bc5168fe3ef03113782f123f
#
_entry.id   150cd461bc5168fe3ef03113782f123f
#
_cell.length_a   1.000
_cell.length_b   1.000
_cell.length_c   1.000
_cell.angle_alpha   90.00
_cell.angle_beta   90.00
_cell.angle_gamma   90.00
#
_symmetry.space_group_name_H-M   'P 1'
#
loop_
_entity.id
_entity.type
_entity.pdbx_description
1 polymer ?
#
loop_
_entity_poly.entity_id
_entity_poly.type
_entity_poly.pdbx_seq_one_letter_code
_entity_poly.pdbx_strand_id
1 'polypeptide(L)'
;VTTPQDLDDRFRETLAALPAVQRRRDPADPVTEDAPLTGAQVLDLFDAQVTSRQLDLAGRWLRSFGEGFYTIGSAGHEGNAAVAAALRPTDPALLHYRSGAFYCRRAAQAAAGPDPSADPEPTADPEPTADPEPSGIRRRSGDPEWSAHSEPSERSGSERSGSERSGTERSGSERSGTEPSRSGPSGDPEPSAGGFAAYAEAARDVLRGMVASSQEPIAGGRHKVFGRADLAIVPTTSTIASHLPRAVGMGLAVERLRRLDSAGRRTGAGVRVGSGAGAAHAPWPPDAIVVCSFGDASVNHASATAAFNTAGWYDHAGLRIPVLFVCEDNGLGISVRSPEGWVEATLRAKPGIRYFSADGADPVRTYAVTAEAAAWVRRTRRPAVLHLRTVRLMGHAGADAETAYRSPAELADDLDRDPVAATARLLVDAGVATGDELLARYDETGWQVRRLAEEVLGEPKLVAAADVVSALAPRRPVRVARAVADAAARASGPGAGARAEAFGGKPPELTGPMTLAQSINAALADGMLDHPQMAIFGEDVAAKGGVYGVTKGLRDRFGAARVFDTLLDETSVLGLGLGAGLAGMLPVPEIQYLAYLHNAEDQLRGEAATMQFFSQGAFRNPMVVRVAGLAYQEGFGGHFHNDNSVAVLRDVPGLVVAVPARPDDAAPMLRTCLASAAVDGSVCVFLEPIALYHTRDLYAEGDGEWLAGYPEPGGWVSGHVPIGRARVYRVGSAEDLTIITFGNGVRMSLRAAAVLAEEGVGTRVVDLRWLAPLPVADIIRESSATGRVLVVDETRRSGGVGEGVIAALVDAGYVGAARRVAGVDSFVPLGPAARQVLVSAEAITDGARTLLAR
;
A
#
# COMPACT_ATOMS: atom_id res chain seq x y z
N VAL A 1 -24.75 -12.90 -29.80
CA VAL A 1 -23.61 -12.12 -29.27
C VAL A 1 -24.16 -10.82 -28.74
N THR A 2 -24.03 -10.50 -27.46
CA THR A 2 -24.42 -9.19 -26.94
C THR A 2 -23.36 -8.19 -27.39
N THR A 3 -23.55 -7.53 -28.51
CA THR A 3 -22.69 -6.44 -28.94
C THR A 3 -23.02 -5.16 -28.14
N PRO A 4 -22.10 -4.17 -28.10
CA PRO A 4 -22.44 -2.86 -27.57
C PRO A 4 -23.69 -2.25 -28.19
N GLN A 5 -23.93 -2.52 -29.48
CA GLN A 5 -25.10 -2.05 -30.21
C GLN A 5 -26.38 -2.79 -29.75
N ASP A 6 -26.34 -4.11 -29.60
CA ASP A 6 -27.47 -4.88 -29.10
C ASP A 6 -27.92 -4.40 -27.71
N LEU A 7 -26.96 -4.04 -26.83
CA LEU A 7 -27.25 -3.49 -25.51
C LEU A 7 -27.90 -2.10 -25.59
N ASP A 8 -27.40 -1.22 -26.46
CA ASP A 8 -27.95 0.11 -26.69
C ASP A 8 -29.36 0.04 -27.28
N ASP A 9 -29.56 -0.76 -28.34
CA ASP A 9 -30.84 -0.94 -28.98
C ASP A 9 -31.90 -1.54 -28.03
N ARG A 10 -31.51 -2.55 -27.24
CA ARG A 10 -32.43 -3.16 -26.26
C ARG A 10 -32.86 -2.18 -25.19
N PHE A 11 -31.91 -1.34 -24.70
CA PHE A 11 -32.23 -0.32 -23.71
C PHE A 11 -33.22 0.70 -24.29
N ARG A 12 -33.01 1.18 -25.53
CA ARG A 12 -33.91 2.10 -26.24
C ARG A 12 -35.30 1.52 -26.42
N GLU A 13 -35.38 0.25 -26.87
CA GLU A 13 -36.64 -0.48 -26.98
C GLU A 13 -37.36 -0.56 -25.64
N THR A 14 -36.61 -0.82 -24.57
CA THR A 14 -37.16 -0.88 -23.21
C THR A 14 -37.78 0.47 -22.80
N LEU A 15 -37.07 1.58 -23.01
CA LEU A 15 -37.60 2.92 -22.69
C LEU A 15 -38.83 3.27 -23.53
N ALA A 16 -38.82 2.96 -24.84
CA ALA A 16 -39.95 3.21 -25.75
C ALA A 16 -41.20 2.39 -25.39
N ALA A 17 -41.02 1.25 -24.77
CA ALA A 17 -42.14 0.37 -24.35
C ALA A 17 -42.71 0.73 -22.96
N LEU A 18 -42.11 1.69 -22.25
CA LEU A 18 -42.62 2.08 -20.93
C LEU A 18 -43.99 2.74 -21.01
N PRO A 19 -44.90 2.51 -20.03
CA PRO A 19 -46.22 3.04 -20.03
C PRO A 19 -46.23 4.57 -19.93
N ALA A 20 -47.26 5.21 -20.50
CA ALA A 20 -47.46 6.64 -20.34
C ALA A 20 -47.68 7.00 -18.85
N VAL A 21 -47.04 8.04 -18.39
CA VAL A 21 -47.21 8.54 -17.02
C VAL A 21 -48.63 9.05 -16.83
N GLN A 22 -49.38 8.40 -15.94
CA GLN A 22 -50.77 8.73 -15.64
C GLN A 22 -50.91 10.03 -14.82
N ARG A 23 -49.95 10.23 -13.89
CA ARG A 23 -49.91 11.38 -12.99
C ARG A 23 -48.47 11.80 -12.74
N ARG A 24 -48.16 13.06 -12.97
CA ARG A 24 -46.85 13.61 -12.62
C ARG A 24 -46.71 13.76 -11.13
N ARG A 25 -45.53 13.34 -10.61
CA ARG A 25 -45.06 13.58 -9.25
C ARG A 25 -44.08 14.73 -9.28
N ASP A 26 -44.06 15.52 -8.19
CA ASP A 26 -43.00 16.51 -7.99
C ASP A 26 -41.67 15.74 -7.74
N PRO A 27 -40.61 16.02 -8.49
CA PRO A 27 -39.31 15.40 -8.23
C PRO A 27 -38.76 15.62 -6.83
N ALA A 28 -39.20 16.64 -6.10
CA ALA A 28 -38.80 16.88 -4.71
C ALA A 28 -39.47 15.91 -3.71
N ASP A 29 -40.59 15.27 -4.11
CA ASP A 29 -41.25 14.27 -3.27
C ASP A 29 -40.48 12.95 -3.23
N PRO A 30 -40.64 12.12 -2.17
CA PRO A 30 -40.14 10.73 -2.16
C PRO A 30 -40.57 9.99 -3.44
N VAL A 31 -39.67 9.22 -4.04
CA VAL A 31 -39.94 8.53 -5.32
C VAL A 31 -41.08 7.51 -5.20
N THR A 32 -41.20 6.86 -4.05
CA THR A 32 -42.37 6.05 -3.64
C THR A 32 -42.72 6.42 -2.20
N GLU A 33 -43.90 5.99 -1.72
CA GLU A 33 -44.30 6.17 -0.35
C GLU A 33 -43.24 5.56 0.59
N ASP A 34 -42.79 6.31 1.57
CA ASP A 34 -41.73 5.94 2.52
C ASP A 34 -40.32 5.72 1.90
N ALA A 35 -40.06 6.06 0.64
CA ALA A 35 -38.74 5.95 0.08
C ALA A 35 -37.76 6.98 0.68
N PRO A 36 -36.52 6.59 1.02
CA PRO A 36 -35.51 7.50 1.55
C PRO A 36 -34.90 8.42 0.49
N LEU A 37 -35.27 8.25 -0.78
CA LEU A 37 -34.81 9.05 -1.89
C LEU A 37 -35.96 9.79 -2.55
N THR A 38 -35.76 11.06 -2.92
CA THR A 38 -36.66 11.83 -3.73
C THR A 38 -36.61 11.41 -5.19
N GLY A 39 -37.64 11.79 -6.00
CA GLY A 39 -37.60 11.59 -7.43
C GLY A 39 -36.39 12.23 -8.10
N ALA A 40 -36.00 13.43 -7.66
CA ALA A 40 -34.82 14.12 -8.16
C ALA A 40 -33.51 13.35 -7.87
N GLN A 41 -33.39 12.77 -6.68
CA GLN A 41 -32.22 11.96 -6.31
C GLN A 41 -32.14 10.66 -7.13
N VAL A 42 -33.27 10.02 -7.40
CA VAL A 42 -33.30 8.82 -8.26
C VAL A 42 -33.00 9.20 -9.73
N LEU A 43 -33.45 10.36 -10.20
CA LEU A 43 -33.09 10.87 -11.52
C LEU A 43 -31.59 11.15 -11.64
N ASP A 44 -30.97 11.69 -10.59
CA ASP A 44 -29.52 11.89 -10.50
C ASP A 44 -28.74 10.56 -10.47
N LEU A 45 -29.27 9.53 -9.80
CA LEU A 45 -28.72 8.17 -9.88
C LEU A 45 -28.79 7.62 -11.32
N PHE A 46 -29.92 7.85 -12.02
CA PHE A 46 -30.06 7.46 -13.41
C PHE A 46 -29.02 8.14 -14.30
N ASP A 47 -28.80 9.46 -14.13
CA ASP A 47 -27.78 10.20 -14.90
C ASP A 47 -26.36 9.64 -14.64
N ALA A 48 -26.03 9.28 -13.40
CA ALA A 48 -24.76 8.61 -13.07
C ALA A 48 -24.60 7.25 -13.74
N GLN A 49 -25.66 6.46 -13.71
CA GLN A 49 -25.71 5.11 -14.32
C GLN A 49 -25.57 5.20 -15.84
N VAL A 50 -26.33 6.12 -16.48
CA VAL A 50 -26.26 6.36 -17.93
C VAL A 50 -24.88 6.84 -18.33
N THR A 51 -24.29 7.76 -17.59
CA THR A 51 -22.91 8.22 -17.85
C THR A 51 -21.93 7.06 -17.86
N SER A 52 -21.98 6.19 -16.85
CA SER A 52 -21.15 4.99 -16.80
C SER A 52 -21.36 4.04 -17.97
N ARG A 53 -22.62 3.81 -18.37
CA ARG A 53 -22.99 3.00 -19.53
C ARG A 53 -22.45 3.59 -20.84
N GLN A 54 -22.61 4.88 -21.05
CA GLN A 54 -22.13 5.57 -22.24
C GLN A 54 -20.60 5.58 -22.33
N LEU A 55 -19.91 5.64 -21.18
CA LEU A 55 -18.44 5.48 -21.13
C LEU A 55 -17.99 4.09 -21.60
N ASP A 56 -18.71 3.03 -21.23
CA ASP A 56 -18.40 1.69 -21.70
C ASP A 56 -18.60 1.55 -23.21
N LEU A 57 -19.69 2.10 -23.74
CA LEU A 57 -19.96 2.12 -25.18
C LEU A 57 -18.88 2.94 -25.92
N ALA A 58 -18.50 4.10 -25.42
CA ALA A 58 -17.42 4.92 -25.96
C ALA A 58 -16.07 4.20 -25.94
N GLY A 59 -15.74 3.50 -24.85
CA GLY A 59 -14.51 2.68 -24.75
C GLY A 59 -14.44 1.58 -25.79
N ARG A 60 -15.56 0.92 -26.08
CA ARG A 60 -15.66 -0.08 -27.16
C ARG A 60 -15.54 0.54 -28.55
N TRP A 61 -16.17 1.71 -28.74
CA TRP A 61 -16.01 2.47 -29.97
C TRP A 61 -14.56 2.91 -30.19
N LEU A 62 -13.88 3.50 -29.19
CA LEU A 62 -12.47 3.85 -29.26
C LEU A 62 -11.59 2.64 -29.62
N ARG A 63 -11.91 1.47 -29.06
CA ARG A 63 -11.19 0.23 -29.34
C ARG A 63 -11.34 -0.19 -30.81
N SER A 64 -12.48 0.07 -31.46
CA SER A 64 -12.75 -0.40 -32.82
C SER A 64 -11.78 0.17 -33.87
N PHE A 65 -11.11 1.31 -33.58
CA PHE A 65 -10.07 1.89 -34.43
C PHE A 65 -8.71 2.04 -33.74
N GLY A 66 -8.50 1.29 -32.64
CA GLY A 66 -7.17 1.11 -32.03
C GLY A 66 -6.77 2.14 -30.96
N GLU A 67 -7.64 3.10 -30.61
CA GLU A 67 -7.33 4.16 -29.65
C GLU A 67 -7.81 3.88 -28.22
N GLY A 68 -8.61 2.83 -28.02
CA GLY A 68 -9.03 2.38 -26.69
C GLY A 68 -8.14 1.25 -26.15
N PHE A 69 -7.32 1.54 -25.15
CA PHE A 69 -6.37 0.59 -24.59
C PHE A 69 -6.92 -0.25 -23.43
N TYR A 70 -8.07 0.13 -22.86
CA TYR A 70 -8.70 -0.58 -21.75
C TYR A 70 -10.20 -0.68 -21.97
N THR A 71 -10.75 -1.88 -21.96
CA THR A 71 -12.13 -2.16 -22.36
C THR A 71 -12.92 -3.01 -21.36
N ILE A 72 -12.42 -3.22 -20.14
CA ILE A 72 -13.22 -3.80 -19.07
C ILE A 72 -14.25 -2.76 -18.64
N GLY A 73 -15.53 -3.05 -18.88
CA GLY A 73 -16.64 -2.13 -18.64
C GLY A 73 -17.36 -2.39 -17.34
N SER A 74 -18.26 -1.46 -17.00
CA SER A 74 -19.08 -1.45 -15.79
C SER A 74 -20.52 -1.91 -16.06
N ALA A 75 -20.90 -2.16 -17.32
CA ALA A 75 -22.27 -2.46 -17.74
C ALA A 75 -22.86 -3.67 -16.98
N GLY A 76 -23.96 -3.40 -16.28
CA GLY A 76 -24.64 -4.33 -15.37
C GLY A 76 -24.29 -4.12 -13.88
N HIS A 77 -23.27 -3.32 -13.57
CA HIS A 77 -22.86 -2.97 -12.20
C HIS A 77 -23.31 -1.55 -11.77
N GLU A 78 -24.05 -0.84 -12.60
CA GLU A 78 -24.41 0.56 -12.39
C GLU A 78 -25.24 0.81 -11.11
N GLY A 79 -25.79 -0.22 -10.48
CA GLY A 79 -26.39 -0.16 -9.17
C GLY A 79 -25.45 0.37 -8.06
N ASN A 80 -24.13 0.29 -8.27
CA ASN A 80 -23.14 0.85 -7.35
C ASN A 80 -23.17 2.40 -7.26
N ALA A 81 -23.87 3.11 -8.15
CA ALA A 81 -24.18 4.53 -7.99
C ALA A 81 -24.97 4.81 -6.70
N ALA A 82 -25.94 3.95 -6.36
CA ALA A 82 -26.72 4.06 -5.13
C ALA A 82 -25.85 3.79 -3.87
N VAL A 83 -24.83 2.91 -4.00
CA VAL A 83 -23.82 2.70 -2.95
C VAL A 83 -23.03 4.00 -2.71
N ALA A 84 -22.55 4.65 -3.79
CA ALA A 84 -21.84 5.92 -3.68
C ALA A 84 -22.70 7.01 -3.04
N ALA A 85 -23.97 7.12 -3.44
CA ALA A 85 -24.90 8.13 -2.93
C ALA A 85 -25.14 8.02 -1.42
N ALA A 86 -25.10 6.80 -0.87
CA ALA A 86 -25.30 6.55 0.56
C ALA A 86 -24.04 6.77 1.43
N LEU A 87 -22.90 7.09 0.81
CA LEU A 87 -21.61 7.27 1.48
C LEU A 87 -21.17 8.74 1.46
N ARG A 88 -20.36 9.14 2.43
CA ARG A 88 -19.76 10.48 2.43
C ARG A 88 -18.63 10.56 1.38
N PRO A 89 -18.48 11.67 0.66
CA PRO A 89 -17.35 11.89 -0.25
C PRO A 89 -15.98 11.75 0.43
N THR A 90 -15.91 11.99 1.74
CA THR A 90 -14.69 11.88 2.56
C THR A 90 -14.37 10.46 3.04
N ASP A 91 -15.25 9.49 2.82
CA ASP A 91 -14.97 8.07 3.13
C ASP A 91 -14.04 7.51 2.06
N PRO A 92 -12.81 7.08 2.40
CA PRO A 92 -11.88 6.54 1.41
C PRO A 92 -12.42 5.27 0.78
N ALA A 93 -12.34 5.19 -0.55
CA ALA A 93 -12.85 4.06 -1.32
C ALA A 93 -11.76 3.42 -2.18
N LEU A 94 -11.68 2.09 -2.14
CA LEU A 94 -10.90 1.26 -3.04
C LEU A 94 -11.91 0.54 -3.95
N LEU A 95 -11.93 0.91 -5.22
CA LEU A 95 -13.02 0.52 -6.13
C LEU A 95 -12.68 -0.74 -6.93
N HIS A 96 -13.68 -1.60 -7.12
CA HIS A 96 -13.65 -2.63 -8.14
C HIS A 96 -13.53 -1.99 -9.53
N TYR A 97 -12.86 -2.64 -10.46
CA TYR A 97 -12.64 -2.10 -11.81
C TYR A 97 -13.94 -1.90 -12.65
N ARG A 98 -15.11 -2.37 -12.14
CA ARG A 98 -16.44 -2.15 -12.73
C ARG A 98 -17.27 -1.09 -12.00
N SER A 99 -16.69 -0.36 -11.05
CA SER A 99 -17.42 0.63 -10.25
C SER A 99 -17.46 2.02 -10.92
N GLY A 100 -17.71 2.06 -12.24
CA GLY A 100 -17.77 3.31 -13.02
C GLY A 100 -18.85 4.25 -12.54
N ALA A 101 -20.07 3.76 -12.29
CA ALA A 101 -21.17 4.60 -11.83
C ALA A 101 -20.95 5.10 -10.39
N PHE A 102 -20.28 4.33 -9.53
CA PHE A 102 -19.80 4.81 -8.23
C PHE A 102 -18.85 5.99 -8.39
N TYR A 103 -17.86 5.88 -9.30
CA TYR A 103 -16.91 6.95 -9.57
C TYR A 103 -17.60 8.23 -10.05
N CYS A 104 -18.48 8.12 -11.04
CA CYS A 104 -19.26 9.25 -11.56
C CYS A 104 -20.08 9.92 -10.45
N ARG A 105 -20.82 9.14 -9.68
CA ARG A 105 -21.68 9.66 -8.61
C ARG A 105 -20.87 10.34 -7.49
N ARG A 106 -19.76 9.76 -7.09
CA ARG A 106 -18.86 10.33 -6.09
C ARG A 106 -18.28 11.68 -6.56
N ALA A 107 -17.90 11.80 -7.83
CA ALA A 107 -17.38 13.03 -8.39
C ALA A 107 -18.45 14.15 -8.37
N ALA A 108 -19.68 13.83 -8.77
CA ALA A 108 -20.80 14.77 -8.72
C ALA A 108 -21.12 15.21 -7.27
N GLN A 109 -21.11 14.29 -6.30
CA GLN A 109 -21.29 14.65 -4.88
C GLN A 109 -20.22 15.62 -4.37
N ALA A 110 -18.96 15.40 -4.73
CA ALA A 110 -17.86 16.28 -4.31
C ALA A 110 -17.97 17.67 -4.96
N ALA A 111 -18.41 17.73 -6.21
CA ALA A 111 -18.61 19.00 -6.93
C ALA A 111 -19.78 19.83 -6.36
N ALA A 112 -20.83 19.18 -5.87
CA ALA A 112 -21.98 19.83 -5.22
C ALA A 112 -21.65 20.45 -3.86
N GLY A 113 -20.52 20.07 -3.25
CA GLY A 113 -20.13 20.51 -1.91
C GLY A 113 -20.87 19.77 -0.79
N PRO A 114 -20.58 20.09 0.47
CA PRO A 114 -21.25 19.46 1.62
C PRO A 114 -22.75 19.82 1.62
N ASP A 115 -23.59 18.81 1.72
CA ASP A 115 -25.04 18.97 1.88
C ASP A 115 -25.33 19.71 3.20
N PRO A 116 -25.94 20.89 3.18
CA PRO A 116 -26.25 21.65 4.40
C PRO A 116 -27.33 20.98 5.28
N SER A 117 -28.01 19.95 4.78
CA SER A 117 -28.97 19.14 5.54
C SER A 117 -28.40 17.85 6.11
N ALA A 118 -27.13 17.53 5.80
CA ALA A 118 -26.47 16.40 6.41
C ALA A 118 -26.27 16.66 7.92
N ASP A 119 -26.58 15.65 8.75
CA ASP A 119 -26.56 15.71 10.21
C ASP A 119 -25.42 16.54 10.79
N PRO A 120 -25.71 17.43 11.77
CA PRO A 120 -24.67 18.15 12.47
C PRO A 120 -23.69 17.18 13.13
N GLU A 121 -22.43 17.58 13.22
CA GLU A 121 -21.38 16.79 13.90
C GLU A 121 -21.92 16.20 15.21
N PRO A 122 -21.71 14.91 15.47
CA PRO A 122 -22.17 14.31 16.71
C PRO A 122 -21.50 15.02 17.88
N THR A 123 -22.30 15.75 18.64
CA THR A 123 -21.88 16.27 19.94
C THR A 123 -21.43 15.11 20.82
N ALA A 124 -20.24 15.24 21.40
CA ALA A 124 -19.52 14.37 22.31
C ALA A 124 -20.16 13.00 22.64
N ASP A 125 -19.38 11.94 22.39
CA ASP A 125 -19.70 10.55 22.70
C ASP A 125 -20.37 10.41 24.10
N PRO A 126 -21.53 9.73 24.20
CA PRO A 126 -21.97 9.22 25.49
C PRO A 126 -20.98 8.13 25.94
N GLU A 127 -20.59 8.15 27.20
CA GLU A 127 -19.71 7.12 27.78
C GLU A 127 -20.23 5.71 27.44
N PRO A 128 -19.33 4.76 27.09
CA PRO A 128 -19.75 3.40 26.79
C PRO A 128 -20.37 2.80 28.05
N THR A 129 -21.69 2.59 28.02
CA THR A 129 -22.36 1.71 28.99
C THR A 129 -21.74 0.32 28.81
N ALA A 130 -21.23 -0.22 29.92
CA ALA A 130 -20.64 -1.55 29.95
C ALA A 130 -21.67 -2.57 29.45
N ASP A 131 -21.35 -3.28 28.41
CA ASP A 131 -22.08 -4.46 27.97
C ASP A 131 -22.03 -5.52 29.07
N PRO A 132 -23.12 -6.26 29.31
CA PRO A 132 -23.12 -7.31 30.33
C PRO A 132 -22.16 -8.41 29.93
N GLU A 133 -21.31 -8.83 30.85
CA GLU A 133 -20.37 -9.93 30.70
C GLU A 133 -21.07 -11.19 30.18
N PRO A 134 -20.49 -11.90 29.17
CA PRO A 134 -20.99 -13.22 28.79
C PRO A 134 -20.73 -14.22 29.91
N SER A 135 -21.82 -14.74 30.47
CA SER A 135 -21.82 -15.76 31.51
C SER A 135 -21.02 -17.01 31.16
N GLY A 136 -20.00 -17.27 31.95
CA GLY A 136 -19.54 -18.58 32.40
C GLY A 136 -19.16 -19.63 31.41
N ILE A 137 -17.88 -19.65 30.97
CA ILE A 137 -17.21 -20.89 30.57
C ILE A 137 -16.37 -21.35 31.76
N ARG A 138 -16.80 -22.44 32.39
CA ARG A 138 -16.07 -23.13 33.49
C ARG A 138 -14.75 -23.66 32.94
N ARG A 139 -13.64 -23.20 33.54
CA ARG A 139 -12.34 -23.84 33.36
C ARG A 139 -12.38 -25.27 33.88
N ARG A 140 -12.08 -26.26 33.06
CA ARG A 140 -11.70 -27.61 33.50
C ARG A 140 -10.21 -27.60 33.86
N SER A 141 -9.94 -27.97 35.08
CA SER A 141 -8.61 -28.26 35.61
C SER A 141 -8.10 -29.62 35.07
N GLY A 142 -6.88 -29.63 34.60
CA GLY A 142 -6.08 -30.83 34.44
C GLY A 142 -5.29 -30.93 33.14
N ASP A 143 -4.06 -30.42 33.13
CA ASP A 143 -2.96 -30.94 32.31
C ASP A 143 -1.62 -30.64 32.98
N PRO A 144 -0.61 -31.52 32.83
CA PRO A 144 0.52 -31.60 33.71
C PRO A 144 1.67 -30.64 33.38
N GLU A 145 2.35 -30.26 34.44
CA GLU A 145 3.59 -29.46 34.46
C GLU A 145 4.73 -30.06 33.62
N TRP A 146 5.34 -29.23 32.83
CA TRP A 146 6.71 -29.42 32.36
C TRP A 146 7.61 -28.30 32.89
N SER A 147 8.49 -28.68 33.80
CA SER A 147 9.48 -27.82 34.39
C SER A 147 10.71 -27.70 33.49
N ALA A 148 11.08 -26.48 33.19
CA ALA A 148 12.43 -26.14 32.70
C ALA A 148 12.98 -24.97 33.49
N HIS A 149 14.17 -25.17 34.03
CA HIS A 149 14.90 -24.26 34.90
C HIS A 149 15.23 -22.93 34.24
N SER A 150 15.03 -21.86 34.99
CA SER A 150 15.52 -20.54 34.68
C SER A 150 16.15 -19.93 35.92
N GLU A 151 17.34 -19.43 35.80
CA GLU A 151 17.93 -18.52 36.79
C GLU A 151 17.89 -17.06 36.31
N PRO A 152 17.94 -16.08 37.22
CA PRO A 152 17.42 -14.77 37.01
C PRO A 152 18.49 -13.73 36.65
N SER A 153 18.09 -12.67 35.97
CA SER A 153 18.87 -11.48 35.87
C SER A 153 18.07 -10.21 36.23
N GLU A 154 18.73 -9.37 36.92
CA GLU A 154 18.31 -8.20 37.70
C GLU A 154 17.72 -7.03 36.90
N ARG A 155 16.94 -6.25 37.61
CA ARG A 155 16.31 -5.00 37.17
C ARG A 155 17.21 -3.80 37.32
N SER A 156 17.07 -2.84 36.45
CA SER A 156 17.11 -1.37 36.68
C SER A 156 16.55 -0.71 35.42
N GLY A 157 15.56 0.15 35.44
CA GLY A 157 15.34 1.36 36.20
C GLY A 157 15.92 2.54 35.42
N SER A 158 15.17 3.24 34.78
CA SER A 158 14.41 4.50 34.55
C SER A 158 15.32 5.71 34.36
N GLU A 159 15.03 6.88 33.89
CA GLU A 159 13.99 7.89 33.75
C GLU A 159 14.42 9.04 32.81
N ARG A 160 13.65 9.74 32.32
CA ARG A 160 12.90 10.88 31.79
C ARG A 160 13.58 12.24 31.64
N SER A 161 13.21 12.87 30.60
CA SER A 161 12.63 14.20 30.19
C SER A 161 13.46 14.90 29.14
N GLY A 162 13.00 15.71 28.30
CA GLY A 162 11.97 16.62 28.04
C GLY A 162 12.46 17.85 27.28
N SER A 163 11.78 18.20 26.22
CA SER A 163 11.41 19.47 25.56
C SER A 163 12.53 20.50 25.20
N GLU A 164 12.38 21.49 24.36
CA GLU A 164 11.43 22.38 23.74
C GLU A 164 12.01 23.15 22.53
N ARG A 165 11.18 23.71 21.75
CA ARG A 165 10.89 24.79 20.82
C ARG A 165 11.93 25.81 20.36
N SER A 166 11.74 26.20 19.12
CA SER A 166 11.48 27.57 18.55
C SER A 166 11.60 27.47 17.04
N GLY A 167 10.90 28.13 16.14
CA GLY A 167 10.27 29.41 16.11
C GLY A 167 10.76 30.20 14.92
N THR A 168 9.83 30.68 14.13
CA THR A 168 9.83 31.83 13.18
C THR A 168 10.59 31.64 11.85
N GLU A 169 10.23 32.25 10.73
CA GLU A 169 9.46 33.45 10.38
C GLU A 169 8.95 33.41 8.93
N ARG A 170 8.07 34.35 8.64
CA ARG A 170 7.36 34.58 7.38
C ARG A 170 8.17 35.43 6.41
N SER A 171 7.93 35.27 5.12
CA SER A 171 7.89 36.39 4.19
C SER A 171 6.88 36.12 3.08
N GLY A 172 6.17 37.16 2.78
CA GLY A 172 5.10 37.32 1.85
C GLY A 172 5.55 38.01 0.57
N SER A 173 4.70 37.97 -0.41
CA SER A 173 4.62 38.93 -1.53
C SER A 173 3.24 38.76 -2.19
N GLU A 174 2.52 39.67 -2.20
CA GLU A 174 2.03 40.74 -3.05
C GLU A 174 0.98 40.30 -4.09
N ARG A 175 -0.14 40.97 -3.92
CA ARG A 175 -1.30 40.96 -4.80
C ARG A 175 -1.12 42.01 -5.94
N SER A 176 -1.63 41.69 -7.11
CA SER A 176 -2.08 42.70 -8.04
C SER A 176 -3.54 42.43 -8.38
N GLY A 177 -4.34 43.48 -8.20
CA GLY A 177 -5.76 43.47 -8.50
C GLY A 177 -6.04 44.07 -9.86
N THR A 178 -7.17 43.71 -10.43
CA THR A 178 -7.87 44.55 -11.41
C THR A 178 -9.37 44.43 -11.18
N GLU A 179 -10.03 45.56 -11.27
CA GLU A 179 -11.43 45.83 -11.00
C GLU A 179 -12.35 45.57 -12.22
N PRO A 180 -13.68 45.62 -12.06
CA PRO A 180 -14.66 44.94 -12.91
C PRO A 180 -15.31 45.89 -13.95
N SER A 181 -15.78 45.31 -15.05
CA SER A 181 -16.70 45.97 -15.99
C SER A 181 -18.10 45.39 -15.83
N ARG A 182 -19.06 46.31 -15.70
CA ARG A 182 -20.52 46.07 -15.68
C ARG A 182 -21.05 45.86 -17.07
N SER A 183 -21.97 44.92 -17.26
CA SER A 183 -23.03 45.04 -18.25
C SER A 183 -24.27 44.26 -17.80
N GLY A 184 -25.43 44.77 -18.05
CA GLY A 184 -26.71 44.45 -17.48
C GLY A 184 -27.46 43.27 -18.15
N PRO A 185 -28.74 43.04 -17.78
CA PRO A 185 -29.37 41.74 -17.81
C PRO A 185 -30.09 41.40 -19.13
N SER A 186 -29.85 40.18 -19.60
CA SER A 186 -30.79 39.49 -20.49
C SER A 186 -31.11 38.14 -19.85
N GLY A 187 -32.38 37.97 -19.43
CA GLY A 187 -32.87 36.78 -18.79
C GLY A 187 -33.23 35.74 -19.83
N ASP A 188 -32.43 34.67 -19.87
CA ASP A 188 -32.86 33.35 -20.29
C ASP A 188 -32.85 32.47 -19.05
N PRO A 189 -33.79 31.53 -18.89
CA PRO A 189 -33.85 30.70 -17.70
C PRO A 189 -32.58 29.84 -17.65
N GLU A 190 -31.84 29.95 -16.52
CA GLU A 190 -30.71 29.05 -16.24
C GLU A 190 -31.20 27.62 -16.37
N PRO A 191 -30.48 26.74 -17.11
CA PRO A 191 -30.79 25.32 -17.12
C PRO A 191 -30.57 24.79 -15.69
N SER A 192 -31.58 24.10 -15.16
CA SER A 192 -31.50 23.42 -13.88
C SER A 192 -30.19 22.63 -13.80
N ALA A 193 -29.42 22.81 -12.72
CA ALA A 193 -28.12 22.21 -12.52
C ALA A 193 -28.22 20.69 -12.25
N GLY A 194 -28.83 19.92 -13.15
CA GLY A 194 -28.93 18.49 -13.21
C GLY A 194 -28.66 18.00 -14.63
N GLY A 195 -28.26 16.75 -14.78
CA GLY A 195 -27.93 16.14 -16.06
C GLY A 195 -26.42 15.97 -16.24
N PHE A 196 -25.98 15.63 -17.45
CA PHE A 196 -24.59 15.28 -17.78
C PHE A 196 -23.55 16.31 -17.32
N ALA A 197 -23.89 17.57 -17.19
CA ALA A 197 -22.94 18.63 -16.76
C ALA A 197 -22.27 18.30 -15.41
N ALA A 198 -23.00 17.69 -14.48
CA ALA A 198 -22.47 17.27 -13.18
C ALA A 198 -21.46 16.10 -13.28
N TYR A 199 -21.50 15.37 -14.38
CA TYR A 199 -20.69 14.16 -14.61
C TYR A 199 -19.58 14.35 -15.66
N ALA A 200 -19.55 15.49 -16.35
CA ALA A 200 -18.66 15.74 -17.49
C ALA A 200 -17.17 15.61 -17.14
N GLU A 201 -16.75 16.08 -15.96
CA GLU A 201 -15.37 15.93 -15.51
C GLU A 201 -15.02 14.47 -15.22
N ALA A 202 -15.88 13.75 -14.51
CA ALA A 202 -15.69 12.32 -14.24
C ALA A 202 -15.63 11.50 -15.55
N ALA A 203 -16.48 11.85 -16.51
CA ALA A 203 -16.47 11.23 -17.83
C ALA A 203 -15.15 11.50 -18.58
N ARG A 204 -14.66 12.73 -18.53
CA ARG A 204 -13.37 13.12 -19.11
C ARG A 204 -12.21 12.37 -18.48
N ASP A 205 -12.15 12.23 -17.15
CA ASP A 205 -11.13 11.49 -16.44
C ASP A 205 -11.07 10.01 -16.88
N VAL A 206 -12.24 9.36 -16.96
CA VAL A 206 -12.34 7.95 -17.38
C VAL A 206 -11.91 7.78 -18.84
N LEU A 207 -12.34 8.68 -19.74
CA LEU A 207 -11.95 8.67 -21.16
C LEU A 207 -10.43 8.89 -21.33
N ARG A 208 -9.85 9.84 -20.60
CA ARG A 208 -8.39 10.05 -20.56
C ARG A 208 -7.64 8.79 -20.18
N GLY A 209 -8.14 8.07 -19.18
CA GLY A 209 -7.58 6.76 -18.79
C GLY A 209 -7.69 5.71 -19.91
N MET A 210 -8.81 5.69 -20.65
CA MET A 210 -9.02 4.75 -21.76
C MET A 210 -8.07 5.00 -22.94
N VAL A 211 -7.76 6.26 -23.25
CA VAL A 211 -6.87 6.65 -24.36
C VAL A 211 -5.40 6.88 -23.92
N ALA A 212 -5.08 6.59 -22.67
CA ALA A 212 -3.75 6.80 -22.08
C ALA A 212 -3.23 8.25 -22.20
N SER A 213 -4.10 9.25 -22.01
CA SER A 213 -3.71 10.66 -21.94
C SER A 213 -2.80 10.93 -20.75
N SER A 214 -1.71 11.68 -20.97
CA SER A 214 -0.82 12.12 -19.88
C SER A 214 -1.48 13.18 -18.96
N GLN A 215 -2.63 13.72 -19.35
CA GLN A 215 -3.46 14.63 -18.57
C GLN A 215 -4.48 13.91 -17.68
N GLU A 216 -4.52 12.57 -17.71
CA GLU A 216 -5.34 11.79 -16.81
C GLU A 216 -4.90 12.05 -15.35
N PRO A 217 -5.82 12.41 -14.42
CA PRO A 217 -5.45 13.04 -13.16
C PRO A 217 -4.74 12.11 -12.15
N ILE A 218 -4.89 10.78 -12.28
CA ILE A 218 -4.29 9.85 -11.31
C ILE A 218 -3.09 9.09 -11.88
N ALA A 219 -3.23 8.33 -12.96
CA ALA A 219 -2.16 7.52 -13.52
C ALA A 219 -1.33 8.27 -14.58
N GLY A 220 -1.82 9.39 -15.10
CA GLY A 220 -1.12 10.20 -16.12
C GLY A 220 -0.74 9.41 -17.36
N GLY A 221 -1.66 8.61 -17.87
CA GLY A 221 -1.47 7.79 -19.06
C GLY A 221 -0.72 6.46 -18.83
N ARG A 222 -0.35 6.10 -17.58
CA ARG A 222 0.35 4.84 -17.30
C ARG A 222 -0.58 3.64 -17.21
N HIS A 223 -1.81 3.86 -16.79
CA HIS A 223 -2.82 2.81 -16.71
C HIS A 223 -4.23 3.42 -16.60
N LYS A 224 -5.27 2.63 -16.89
CA LYS A 224 -6.65 3.01 -16.58
C LYS A 224 -7.01 2.44 -15.22
N VAL A 225 -7.17 3.29 -14.24
CA VAL A 225 -7.67 2.98 -12.90
C VAL A 225 -8.76 3.97 -12.51
N PHE A 226 -9.62 3.61 -11.56
CA PHE A 226 -10.43 4.58 -10.85
C PHE A 226 -9.62 5.10 -9.67
N GLY A 227 -9.37 6.39 -9.65
CA GLY A 227 -8.62 7.01 -8.57
C GLY A 227 -8.62 8.52 -8.66
N ARG A 228 -8.76 9.21 -7.52
CA ARG A 228 -8.64 10.67 -7.42
C ARG A 228 -8.51 11.06 -5.96
N ALA A 229 -7.49 11.81 -5.62
CA ALA A 229 -7.16 12.10 -4.22
C ALA A 229 -8.21 13.00 -3.54
N ASP A 230 -8.72 14.01 -4.25
CA ASP A 230 -9.77 14.92 -3.78
C ASP A 230 -11.15 14.25 -3.62
N LEU A 231 -11.37 13.11 -4.30
CA LEU A 231 -12.55 12.27 -4.13
C LEU A 231 -12.36 11.15 -3.09
N ALA A 232 -11.22 11.09 -2.44
CA ALA A 232 -10.83 10.00 -1.54
C ALA A 232 -10.92 8.60 -2.21
N ILE A 233 -10.72 8.52 -3.53
CA ILE A 233 -10.71 7.26 -4.28
C ILE A 233 -9.26 6.82 -4.49
N VAL A 234 -8.87 5.75 -3.80
CA VAL A 234 -7.54 5.15 -3.87
C VAL A 234 -7.48 4.17 -5.04
N PRO A 235 -6.53 4.31 -5.98
CA PRO A 235 -6.47 3.41 -7.13
C PRO A 235 -6.19 1.98 -6.72
N THR A 236 -6.83 1.04 -7.43
CA THR A 236 -6.64 -0.40 -7.30
C THR A 236 -6.05 -0.96 -8.58
N THR A 237 -5.33 -2.07 -8.46
CA THR A 237 -4.77 -2.78 -9.62
C THR A 237 -5.77 -3.77 -10.20
N SER A 238 -5.43 -4.36 -11.35
CA SER A 238 -6.22 -5.44 -11.95
C SER A 238 -5.97 -6.81 -11.29
N THR A 239 -5.05 -6.90 -10.33
CA THR A 239 -4.81 -8.14 -9.57
C THR A 239 -5.99 -8.38 -8.64
N ILE A 240 -6.69 -9.50 -8.85
CA ILE A 240 -7.92 -9.82 -8.11
C ILE A 240 -7.65 -9.85 -6.61
N ALA A 241 -8.48 -9.14 -5.85
CA ALA A 241 -8.51 -9.11 -4.39
C ALA A 241 -7.25 -8.58 -3.68
N SER A 242 -6.18 -8.25 -4.37
CA SER A 242 -4.90 -7.82 -3.76
C SER A 242 -5.03 -6.55 -2.90
N HIS A 243 -6.01 -5.70 -3.18
CA HIS A 243 -6.29 -4.46 -2.46
C HIS A 243 -7.08 -4.64 -1.16
N LEU A 244 -7.68 -5.82 -0.91
CA LEU A 244 -8.49 -6.04 0.30
C LEU A 244 -7.68 -5.99 1.60
N PRO A 245 -6.50 -6.63 1.71
CA PRO A 245 -5.64 -6.51 2.90
C PRO A 245 -5.25 -5.06 3.20
N ARG A 246 -4.98 -4.27 2.15
CA ARG A 246 -4.70 -2.84 2.24
C ARG A 246 -5.88 -2.05 2.82
N ALA A 247 -7.12 -2.36 2.42
CA ALA A 247 -8.31 -1.72 2.98
C ALA A 247 -8.45 -1.98 4.50
N VAL A 248 -8.12 -3.19 4.95
CA VAL A 248 -8.10 -3.53 6.39
C VAL A 248 -7.03 -2.71 7.12
N GLY A 249 -5.85 -2.57 6.54
CA GLY A 249 -4.78 -1.73 7.08
C GLY A 249 -5.16 -0.24 7.18
N MET A 250 -5.89 0.28 6.20
CA MET A 250 -6.44 1.64 6.24
C MET A 250 -7.44 1.79 7.40
N GLY A 251 -8.37 0.85 7.56
CA GLY A 251 -9.34 0.85 8.66
C GLY A 251 -8.67 0.82 10.03
N LEU A 252 -7.66 -0.05 10.22
CA LEU A 252 -6.86 -0.12 11.43
C LEU A 252 -6.19 1.23 11.75
N ALA A 253 -5.61 1.86 10.74
CA ALA A 253 -4.86 3.10 10.90
C ALA A 253 -5.76 4.30 11.21
N VAL A 254 -6.89 4.43 10.51
CA VAL A 254 -7.89 5.48 10.80
C VAL A 254 -8.33 5.42 12.26
N GLU A 255 -8.62 4.22 12.77
CA GLU A 255 -9.02 4.06 14.16
C GLU A 255 -7.89 4.33 15.17
N ARG A 256 -6.64 3.96 14.84
CA ARG A 256 -5.48 4.24 15.69
C ARG A 256 -5.14 5.72 15.73
N LEU A 257 -5.13 6.40 14.59
CA LEU A 257 -4.91 7.85 14.53
C LEU A 257 -5.99 8.61 15.28
N ARG A 258 -7.27 8.21 15.16
CA ARG A 258 -8.38 8.77 15.93
C ARG A 258 -8.14 8.68 17.44
N ARG A 259 -7.64 7.56 17.94
CA ARG A 259 -7.33 7.36 19.36
C ARG A 259 -6.13 8.19 19.82
N LEU A 260 -5.10 8.32 18.99
CA LEU A 260 -3.94 9.19 19.26
C LEU A 260 -4.37 10.65 19.37
N ASP A 261 -5.20 11.15 18.47
CA ASP A 261 -5.74 12.50 18.51
C ASP A 261 -6.59 12.74 19.77
N SER A 262 -7.42 11.77 20.17
CA SER A 262 -8.23 11.86 21.37
C SER A 262 -7.40 11.87 22.65
N ALA A 263 -6.32 11.09 22.71
CA ALA A 263 -5.40 11.07 23.84
C ALA A 263 -4.64 12.41 23.96
N GLY A 264 -4.18 13.00 22.87
CA GLY A 264 -3.53 14.33 22.85
C GLY A 264 -4.46 15.45 23.34
N ARG A 265 -5.74 15.38 23.02
CA ARG A 265 -6.75 16.34 23.51
C ARG A 265 -7.09 16.19 25.01
N ARG A 266 -7.06 14.95 25.52
CA ARG A 266 -7.36 14.65 26.94
C ARG A 266 -6.25 15.02 27.90
N THR A 267 -5.00 14.97 27.49
CA THR A 267 -3.87 15.20 28.39
C THR A 267 -3.59 16.68 28.67
N GLY A 268 -4.30 17.63 28.06
CA GLY A 268 -4.11 19.08 28.25
C GLY A 268 -2.69 19.55 27.92
N ALA A 269 -1.77 18.63 27.75
CA ALA A 269 -0.47 18.88 27.17
C ALA A 269 -0.71 19.21 25.69
N GLY A 270 -0.66 20.45 25.33
CA GLY A 270 -0.77 20.97 23.98
C GLY A 270 0.38 20.51 23.09
N VAL A 271 0.54 19.22 22.99
CA VAL A 271 1.25 18.57 21.92
C VAL A 271 0.28 18.59 20.72
N ARG A 272 0.07 19.77 20.17
CA ARG A 272 -0.04 19.86 18.71
C ARG A 272 1.19 19.13 18.23
N VAL A 273 0.98 17.97 17.63
CA VAL A 273 2.00 17.29 16.82
C VAL A 273 2.47 18.39 15.87
N GLY A 274 3.69 18.88 16.11
CA GLY A 274 4.12 20.17 15.61
C GLY A 274 4.04 20.24 14.09
N SER A 275 3.85 21.42 13.57
CA SER A 275 3.97 21.82 12.16
C SER A 275 5.42 21.69 11.63
N GLY A 276 6.13 20.67 12.07
CA GLY A 276 7.39 20.22 11.46
C GLY A 276 7.07 19.18 10.38
N ALA A 277 7.95 19.00 9.43
CA ALA A 277 7.86 18.06 8.32
C ALA A 277 7.81 16.58 8.76
N GLY A 278 6.79 16.20 9.52
CA GLY A 278 6.60 14.90 10.14
C GLY A 278 5.28 14.76 10.89
N ALA A 279 4.45 15.82 10.93
CA ALA A 279 3.10 15.72 11.49
C ALA A 279 2.23 14.90 10.52
N ALA A 280 1.96 13.65 10.86
CA ALA A 280 0.99 12.84 10.15
C ALA A 280 -0.41 13.43 10.42
N HIS A 281 -0.92 14.17 9.44
CA HIS A 281 -2.35 14.39 9.37
C HIS A 281 -2.97 13.15 8.73
N ALA A 282 -3.92 12.52 9.41
CA ALA A 282 -4.78 11.54 8.77
C ALA A 282 -5.43 12.23 7.55
N PRO A 283 -5.30 11.67 6.34
CA PRO A 283 -5.84 12.32 5.14
C PRO A 283 -7.37 12.34 5.12
N TRP A 284 -8.02 11.62 6.04
CA TRP A 284 -9.48 11.47 6.14
C TRP A 284 -9.98 11.80 7.54
N PRO A 285 -11.27 12.17 7.67
CA PRO A 285 -11.88 12.44 8.98
C PRO A 285 -11.72 11.28 9.98
N PRO A 286 -11.62 11.53 11.28
CA PRO A 286 -11.42 10.49 12.29
C PRO A 286 -12.59 9.49 12.40
N ASP A 287 -13.79 9.87 11.96
CA ASP A 287 -14.96 9.01 11.89
C ASP A 287 -15.17 8.35 10.51
N ALA A 288 -14.29 8.60 9.53
CA ALA A 288 -14.35 7.97 8.22
C ALA A 288 -14.42 6.44 8.30
N ILE A 289 -15.09 5.83 7.34
CA ILE A 289 -15.10 4.40 7.11
C ILE A 289 -14.38 4.09 5.81
N VAL A 290 -13.69 2.97 5.73
CA VAL A 290 -13.04 2.54 4.49
C VAL A 290 -14.00 1.70 3.68
N VAL A 291 -14.22 2.06 2.43
CA VAL A 291 -15.07 1.30 1.50
C VAL A 291 -14.16 0.51 0.57
N CYS A 292 -14.43 -0.79 0.42
CA CYS A 292 -13.61 -1.66 -0.43
C CYS A 292 -14.51 -2.54 -1.30
N SER A 293 -14.62 -2.22 -2.60
CA SER A 293 -15.43 -3.04 -3.51
C SER A 293 -14.59 -4.05 -4.30
N PHE A 294 -15.18 -5.22 -4.59
CA PHE A 294 -14.57 -6.34 -5.26
C PHE A 294 -15.63 -7.23 -5.90
N GLY A 295 -15.24 -8.07 -6.87
CA GLY A 295 -16.17 -9.00 -7.53
C GLY A 295 -16.34 -10.31 -6.76
N ASP A 296 -17.41 -11.03 -7.05
CA ASP A 296 -17.80 -12.32 -6.45
C ASP A 296 -16.69 -13.37 -6.50
N ALA A 297 -16.02 -13.52 -7.63
CA ALA A 297 -14.91 -14.47 -7.76
C ALA A 297 -13.77 -14.24 -6.74
N SER A 298 -13.61 -13.00 -6.29
CA SER A 298 -12.60 -12.63 -5.30
C SER A 298 -12.79 -13.30 -3.94
N VAL A 299 -14.00 -13.73 -3.56
CA VAL A 299 -14.25 -14.40 -2.26
C VAL A 299 -13.44 -15.67 -2.07
N ASN A 300 -12.99 -16.29 -3.17
CA ASN A 300 -12.19 -17.51 -3.19
C ASN A 300 -10.68 -17.22 -3.15
N HIS A 301 -10.26 -15.97 -3.33
CA HIS A 301 -8.86 -15.61 -3.43
C HIS A 301 -8.19 -15.58 -2.04
N ALA A 302 -6.94 -16.03 -1.97
CA ALA A 302 -6.18 -16.07 -0.72
C ALA A 302 -6.11 -14.67 -0.05
N SER A 303 -5.82 -13.61 -0.81
CA SER A 303 -5.73 -12.25 -0.28
C SER A 303 -7.07 -11.74 0.29
N ALA A 304 -8.22 -12.11 -0.32
CA ALA A 304 -9.52 -11.78 0.25
C ALA A 304 -9.77 -12.53 1.56
N THR A 305 -9.41 -13.81 1.61
CA THR A 305 -9.53 -14.61 2.83
C THR A 305 -8.63 -14.05 3.93
N ALA A 306 -7.40 -13.68 3.63
CA ALA A 306 -6.49 -12.99 4.54
C ALA A 306 -7.10 -11.71 5.10
N ALA A 307 -7.68 -10.86 4.25
CA ALA A 307 -8.33 -9.61 4.65
C ALA A 307 -9.52 -9.83 5.57
N PHE A 308 -10.43 -10.75 5.21
CA PHE A 308 -11.61 -11.07 6.03
C PHE A 308 -11.20 -11.68 7.38
N ASN A 309 -10.24 -12.59 7.38
CA ASN A 309 -9.75 -13.20 8.61
C ASN A 309 -9.10 -12.16 9.51
N THR A 310 -8.29 -11.27 8.96
CA THR A 310 -7.65 -10.18 9.73
C THR A 310 -8.69 -9.25 10.34
N ALA A 311 -9.65 -8.78 9.55
CA ALA A 311 -10.71 -7.90 10.03
C ALA A 311 -11.56 -8.56 11.12
N GLY A 312 -11.97 -9.81 10.90
CA GLY A 312 -12.77 -10.56 11.87
C GLY A 312 -12.01 -10.93 13.15
N TRP A 313 -10.73 -11.33 13.02
CA TRP A 313 -9.90 -11.66 14.17
C TRP A 313 -9.63 -10.46 15.06
N TYR A 314 -9.32 -9.31 14.47
CA TYR A 314 -9.14 -8.07 15.23
C TYR A 314 -10.44 -7.62 15.91
N ASP A 315 -11.59 -7.76 15.24
CA ASP A 315 -12.88 -7.47 15.87
C ASP A 315 -13.15 -8.40 17.08
N HIS A 316 -12.86 -9.70 16.92
CA HIS A 316 -12.98 -10.68 18.02
C HIS A 316 -12.03 -10.36 19.19
N ALA A 317 -10.83 -9.86 18.89
CA ALA A 317 -9.86 -9.40 19.89
C ALA A 317 -10.21 -8.03 20.52
N GLY A 318 -11.36 -7.45 20.19
CA GLY A 318 -11.82 -6.18 20.72
C GLY A 318 -11.19 -4.94 20.06
N LEU A 319 -10.42 -5.12 19.01
CA LEU A 319 -9.92 -4.02 18.19
C LEU A 319 -10.98 -3.60 17.16
N ARG A 320 -10.84 -2.40 16.63
CA ARG A 320 -11.84 -1.82 15.72
C ARG A 320 -11.23 -1.58 14.35
N ILE A 321 -11.94 -2.01 13.32
CA ILE A 321 -11.56 -1.84 11.90
C ILE A 321 -12.80 -1.40 11.13
N PRO A 322 -13.00 -0.10 10.91
CA PRO A 322 -14.17 0.42 10.23
C PRO A 322 -14.07 0.25 8.72
N VAL A 323 -14.27 -0.96 8.24
CA VAL A 323 -14.29 -1.29 6.81
C VAL A 323 -15.67 -1.77 6.41
N LEU A 324 -16.20 -1.20 5.33
CA LEU A 324 -17.35 -1.70 4.59
C LEU A 324 -16.85 -2.37 3.30
N PHE A 325 -16.83 -3.67 3.28
CA PHE A 325 -16.60 -4.46 2.09
C PHE A 325 -17.85 -4.45 1.21
N VAL A 326 -17.72 -4.26 -0.11
CA VAL A 326 -18.82 -4.30 -1.07
C VAL A 326 -18.53 -5.38 -2.12
N CYS A 327 -19.21 -6.51 -2.01
CA CYS A 327 -19.09 -7.59 -2.98
C CYS A 327 -20.07 -7.36 -4.12
N GLU A 328 -19.59 -6.99 -5.29
CA GLU A 328 -20.39 -6.83 -6.52
C GLU A 328 -20.48 -8.19 -7.22
N ASP A 329 -21.58 -8.92 -6.96
CA ASP A 329 -21.78 -10.30 -7.38
C ASP A 329 -22.61 -10.39 -8.67
N ASN A 330 -21.95 -10.74 -9.77
CA ASN A 330 -22.58 -11.02 -11.06
C ASN A 330 -22.56 -12.52 -11.42
N GLY A 331 -22.14 -13.39 -10.52
CA GLY A 331 -22.09 -14.84 -10.69
C GLY A 331 -20.98 -15.36 -11.62
N LEU A 332 -20.05 -14.50 -12.08
CA LEU A 332 -19.05 -14.85 -13.09
C LEU A 332 -17.65 -14.33 -12.76
N GLY A 333 -16.72 -15.24 -12.53
CA GLY A 333 -15.26 -14.95 -12.51
C GLY A 333 -14.66 -15.15 -13.89
N ILE A 334 -14.58 -14.09 -14.71
CA ILE A 334 -14.25 -14.12 -16.14
C ILE A 334 -15.27 -14.99 -16.90
N SER A 335 -15.01 -16.29 -17.10
CA SER A 335 -15.89 -17.28 -17.72
C SER A 335 -16.37 -18.38 -16.75
N VAL A 336 -15.80 -18.40 -15.53
CA VAL A 336 -16.13 -19.41 -14.52
C VAL A 336 -17.30 -18.95 -13.68
N ARG A 337 -18.32 -19.79 -13.56
CA ARG A 337 -19.51 -19.48 -12.76
C ARG A 337 -19.22 -19.63 -11.27
N SER A 338 -19.70 -18.68 -10.49
CA SER A 338 -19.86 -18.86 -9.05
C SER A 338 -21.08 -19.79 -8.82
N PRO A 339 -20.93 -20.92 -8.09
CA PRO A 339 -22.10 -21.75 -7.79
C PRO A 339 -23.19 -20.98 -7.06
N GLU A 340 -24.44 -21.28 -7.33
CA GLU A 340 -25.59 -20.65 -6.68
C GLU A 340 -25.48 -20.72 -5.14
N GLY A 341 -25.69 -19.57 -4.48
CA GLY A 341 -25.61 -19.46 -3.02
C GLY A 341 -24.19 -19.50 -2.43
N TRP A 342 -23.14 -19.82 -3.23
CA TRP A 342 -21.77 -19.95 -2.73
C TRP A 342 -21.23 -18.64 -2.16
N VAL A 343 -21.38 -17.55 -2.88
CA VAL A 343 -20.88 -16.22 -2.46
C VAL A 343 -21.59 -15.78 -1.18
N GLU A 344 -22.90 -15.88 -1.11
CA GLU A 344 -23.70 -15.55 0.07
C GLU A 344 -23.26 -16.38 1.29
N ALA A 345 -23.19 -17.71 1.13
CA ALA A 345 -22.77 -18.61 2.21
C ALA A 345 -21.36 -18.28 2.71
N THR A 346 -20.43 -18.00 1.80
CA THR A 346 -19.05 -17.64 2.12
C THR A 346 -18.98 -16.34 2.91
N LEU A 347 -19.70 -15.30 2.50
CA LEU A 347 -19.67 -14.00 3.15
C LEU A 347 -20.38 -14.03 4.52
N ARG A 348 -21.52 -14.74 4.63
CA ARG A 348 -22.25 -14.92 5.91
C ARG A 348 -21.46 -15.70 6.94
N ALA A 349 -20.57 -16.60 6.51
CA ALA A 349 -19.76 -17.42 7.40
C ALA A 349 -18.54 -16.69 7.98
N LYS A 350 -18.25 -15.44 7.58
CA LYS A 350 -17.08 -14.71 8.07
C LYS A 350 -17.28 -14.21 9.52
N PRO A 351 -16.55 -14.75 10.51
CA PRO A 351 -16.68 -14.33 11.90
C PRO A 351 -16.34 -12.83 12.07
N GLY A 352 -17.09 -12.14 12.91
CA GLY A 352 -16.82 -10.74 13.23
C GLY A 352 -17.22 -9.72 12.14
N ILE A 353 -17.66 -10.17 10.96
CA ILE A 353 -18.09 -9.31 9.86
C ILE A 353 -19.60 -9.35 9.71
N ARG A 354 -20.25 -8.19 9.87
CA ARG A 354 -21.72 -8.11 9.72
C ARG A 354 -22.12 -8.15 8.25
N TYR A 355 -23.07 -9.01 7.91
CA TYR A 355 -23.56 -9.20 6.55
C TYR A 355 -24.81 -8.36 6.28
N PHE A 356 -24.81 -7.67 5.14
CA PHE A 356 -25.93 -6.96 4.52
C PHE A 356 -26.07 -7.42 3.07
N SER A 357 -27.27 -7.31 2.48
CA SER A 357 -27.45 -7.62 1.06
C SER A 357 -28.52 -6.75 0.40
N ALA A 358 -28.28 -6.42 -0.88
CA ALA A 358 -29.22 -5.71 -1.73
C ALA A 358 -29.15 -6.23 -3.17
N ASP A 359 -30.20 -5.97 -3.96
CA ASP A 359 -30.20 -6.16 -5.41
C ASP A 359 -29.81 -4.85 -6.07
N GLY A 360 -28.74 -4.84 -6.85
CA GLY A 360 -28.25 -3.65 -7.55
C GLY A 360 -29.20 -3.10 -8.61
N ALA A 361 -30.22 -3.85 -9.02
CA ALA A 361 -31.30 -3.36 -9.88
C ALA A 361 -32.35 -2.51 -9.14
N ASP A 362 -32.36 -2.54 -7.80
CA ASP A 362 -33.23 -1.70 -6.95
C ASP A 362 -32.40 -0.54 -6.33
N PRO A 363 -32.41 0.65 -6.91
CA PRO A 363 -31.62 1.78 -6.42
C PRO A 363 -32.05 2.28 -5.05
N VAL A 364 -33.34 2.22 -4.71
CA VAL A 364 -33.89 2.68 -3.43
C VAL A 364 -33.47 1.72 -2.30
N ARG A 365 -33.62 0.45 -2.52
CA ARG A 365 -33.25 -0.58 -1.55
C ARG A 365 -31.72 -0.63 -1.37
N THR A 366 -30.96 -0.52 -2.46
CA THR A 366 -29.48 -0.46 -2.42
C THR A 366 -29.00 0.73 -1.60
N TYR A 367 -29.58 1.91 -1.83
CA TYR A 367 -29.26 3.10 -1.04
C TYR A 367 -29.58 2.89 0.45
N ALA A 368 -30.80 2.45 0.78
CA ALA A 368 -31.24 2.26 2.16
C ALA A 368 -30.35 1.27 2.93
N VAL A 369 -30.05 0.12 2.33
CA VAL A 369 -29.21 -0.92 2.97
C VAL A 369 -27.76 -0.44 3.10
N THR A 370 -27.25 0.28 2.10
CA THR A 370 -25.90 0.84 2.18
C THR A 370 -25.78 1.90 3.27
N ALA A 371 -26.78 2.79 3.38
CA ALA A 371 -26.85 3.80 4.43
C ALA A 371 -26.90 3.15 5.83
N GLU A 372 -27.71 2.10 6.01
CA GLU A 372 -27.75 1.31 7.23
C GLU A 372 -26.37 0.69 7.56
N ALA A 373 -25.75 0.05 6.58
CA ALA A 373 -24.44 -0.58 6.73
C ALA A 373 -23.35 0.44 7.09
N ALA A 374 -23.31 1.56 6.36
CA ALA A 374 -22.34 2.63 6.60
C ALA A 374 -22.53 3.26 7.98
N ALA A 375 -23.77 3.57 8.39
CA ALA A 375 -24.08 4.07 9.71
C ALA A 375 -23.70 3.07 10.81
N TRP A 376 -23.93 1.77 10.58
CA TRP A 376 -23.51 0.74 11.52
C TRP A 376 -21.99 0.67 11.66
N VAL A 377 -21.23 0.62 10.55
CA VAL A 377 -19.76 0.60 10.58
C VAL A 377 -19.22 1.87 11.23
N ARG A 378 -19.77 3.04 10.92
CA ARG A 378 -19.36 4.32 11.48
C ARG A 378 -19.57 4.40 12.98
N ARG A 379 -20.74 3.97 13.47
CA ARG A 379 -21.10 3.96 14.90
C ARG A 379 -20.31 2.93 15.69
N THR A 380 -20.19 1.70 15.17
CA THR A 380 -19.57 0.58 15.92
C THR A 380 -18.07 0.45 15.67
N ARG A 381 -17.56 1.08 14.63
CA ARG A 381 -16.16 0.92 14.14
C ARG A 381 -15.78 -0.54 13.85
N ARG A 382 -16.76 -1.38 13.49
CA ARG A 382 -16.59 -2.81 13.20
C ARG A 382 -16.76 -3.10 11.71
N PRO A 383 -16.11 -4.15 11.17
CA PRO A 383 -16.22 -4.47 9.75
C PRO A 383 -17.59 -5.02 9.39
N ALA A 384 -18.05 -4.66 8.17
CA ALA A 384 -19.26 -5.22 7.57
C ALA A 384 -19.02 -5.56 6.10
N VAL A 385 -19.89 -6.40 5.54
CA VAL A 385 -19.94 -6.69 4.10
C VAL A 385 -21.33 -6.43 3.56
N LEU A 386 -21.40 -5.67 2.48
CA LEU A 386 -22.57 -5.52 1.62
C LEU A 386 -22.42 -6.44 0.42
N HIS A 387 -23.28 -7.44 0.31
CA HIS A 387 -23.40 -8.31 -0.85
C HIS A 387 -24.39 -7.66 -1.82
N LEU A 388 -23.88 -7.05 -2.89
CA LEU A 388 -24.63 -6.36 -3.93
C LEU A 388 -24.76 -7.30 -5.14
N ARG A 389 -25.95 -7.86 -5.37
CA ARG A 389 -26.21 -8.67 -6.55
C ARG A 389 -26.31 -7.78 -7.78
N THR A 390 -25.58 -8.15 -8.82
CA THR A 390 -25.46 -7.40 -10.07
C THR A 390 -25.59 -8.37 -11.25
N VAL A 391 -25.46 -7.86 -12.47
CA VAL A 391 -25.33 -8.65 -13.69
C VAL A 391 -24.12 -8.19 -14.48
N ARG A 392 -23.73 -8.94 -15.49
CA ARG A 392 -22.68 -8.52 -16.43
C ARG A 392 -23.26 -8.53 -17.85
N LEU A 393 -23.46 -7.35 -18.43
CA LEU A 393 -24.16 -7.16 -19.69
C LEU A 393 -23.25 -7.16 -20.92
N MET A 394 -21.94 -7.17 -20.75
CA MET A 394 -20.97 -7.30 -21.84
C MET A 394 -19.86 -8.29 -21.45
N GLY A 395 -19.15 -8.82 -22.42
CA GLY A 395 -18.00 -9.67 -22.20
C GLY A 395 -17.00 -9.10 -21.18
N HIS A 396 -16.24 -9.97 -20.52
CA HIS A 396 -15.32 -9.59 -19.45
C HIS A 396 -14.37 -8.46 -19.88
N ALA A 397 -13.84 -8.55 -21.10
CA ALA A 397 -12.98 -7.54 -21.74
C ALA A 397 -13.24 -7.51 -23.24
N GLY A 398 -12.59 -6.59 -24.00
CA GLY A 398 -12.90 -6.35 -25.40
C GLY A 398 -12.74 -7.52 -26.38
N ALA A 399 -12.00 -8.54 -26.01
CA ALA A 399 -11.79 -9.75 -26.84
C ALA A 399 -12.61 -10.95 -26.35
N ASP A 400 -13.42 -10.78 -25.29
CA ASP A 400 -14.18 -11.88 -24.69
C ASP A 400 -15.47 -12.19 -25.49
N ALA A 401 -15.62 -13.43 -25.93
CA ALA A 401 -16.79 -13.94 -26.64
C ALA A 401 -17.67 -14.72 -25.66
N GLU A 402 -18.65 -14.08 -25.02
CA GLU A 402 -19.52 -14.68 -24.00
C GLU A 402 -20.30 -15.91 -24.48
N THR A 403 -20.61 -15.99 -25.76
CA THR A 403 -21.29 -17.13 -26.36
C THR A 403 -20.49 -18.44 -26.30
N ALA A 404 -19.19 -18.37 -25.95
CA ALA A 404 -18.39 -19.57 -25.73
C ALA A 404 -18.69 -20.25 -24.38
N TYR A 405 -19.31 -19.55 -23.44
CA TYR A 405 -19.58 -20.09 -22.09
C TYR A 405 -20.93 -19.67 -21.49
N ARG A 406 -21.75 -18.91 -22.22
CA ARG A 406 -23.11 -18.49 -21.82
C ARG A 406 -24.11 -18.83 -22.93
N SER A 407 -25.26 -19.34 -22.54
CA SER A 407 -26.37 -19.57 -23.44
C SER A 407 -27.11 -18.27 -23.83
N PRO A 408 -27.79 -18.21 -24.95
CA PRO A 408 -28.63 -17.05 -25.30
C PRO A 408 -29.72 -16.74 -24.27
N ALA A 409 -30.27 -17.75 -23.59
CA ALA A 409 -31.25 -17.53 -22.53
C ALA A 409 -30.66 -16.81 -21.34
N GLU A 410 -29.48 -17.21 -20.85
CA GLU A 410 -28.79 -16.54 -19.77
C GLU A 410 -28.40 -15.11 -20.10
N LEU A 411 -28.04 -14.83 -21.36
CA LEU A 411 -27.76 -13.46 -21.79
C LEU A 411 -29.03 -12.61 -21.80
N ALA A 412 -30.17 -13.19 -22.21
CA ALA A 412 -31.45 -12.50 -22.18
C ALA A 412 -31.95 -12.23 -20.75
N ASP A 413 -31.79 -13.20 -19.85
CA ASP A 413 -32.17 -13.07 -18.44
C ASP A 413 -31.38 -11.95 -17.75
N ASP A 414 -30.09 -11.80 -18.06
CA ASP A 414 -29.28 -10.69 -17.52
C ASP A 414 -29.69 -9.33 -18.11
N LEU A 415 -30.06 -9.28 -19.41
CA LEU A 415 -30.56 -8.05 -20.03
C LEU A 415 -31.88 -7.59 -19.40
N ASP A 416 -32.76 -8.49 -18.99
CA ASP A 416 -34.01 -8.17 -18.30
C ASP A 416 -33.79 -7.65 -16.87
N ARG A 417 -32.60 -7.91 -16.31
CA ARG A 417 -32.12 -7.42 -14.99
C ARG A 417 -31.22 -6.19 -15.09
N ASP A 418 -31.20 -5.50 -16.21
CA ASP A 418 -30.42 -4.27 -16.42
C ASP A 418 -30.74 -3.22 -15.34
N PRO A 419 -29.77 -2.80 -14.49
CA PRO A 419 -30.03 -1.85 -13.42
C PRO A 419 -30.43 -0.44 -13.93
N VAL A 420 -29.96 -0.04 -15.12
CA VAL A 420 -30.34 1.26 -15.70
C VAL A 420 -31.80 1.23 -16.17
N ALA A 421 -32.22 0.13 -16.79
CA ALA A 421 -33.61 -0.08 -17.19
C ALA A 421 -34.54 -0.19 -15.98
N ALA A 422 -34.08 -0.83 -14.90
CA ALA A 422 -34.87 -0.92 -13.67
C ALA A 422 -35.08 0.46 -13.02
N THR A 423 -34.03 1.29 -12.97
CA THR A 423 -34.14 2.68 -12.49
C THR A 423 -35.05 3.53 -13.36
N ALA A 424 -35.02 3.36 -14.68
CA ALA A 424 -35.92 4.04 -15.61
C ALA A 424 -37.39 3.65 -15.38
N ARG A 425 -37.68 2.33 -15.21
CA ARG A 425 -39.02 1.84 -14.88
C ARG A 425 -39.53 2.48 -13.58
N LEU A 426 -38.72 2.50 -12.55
CA LEU A 426 -39.07 3.12 -11.27
C LEU A 426 -39.46 4.61 -11.44
N LEU A 427 -38.67 5.38 -12.22
CA LEU A 427 -38.94 6.80 -12.46
C LEU A 427 -40.25 7.04 -13.22
N VAL A 428 -40.57 6.17 -14.19
CA VAL A 428 -41.83 6.26 -14.97
C VAL A 428 -43.02 5.83 -14.11
N ASP A 429 -42.92 4.71 -13.40
CA ASP A 429 -43.99 4.19 -12.53
C ASP A 429 -44.30 5.17 -11.38
N ALA A 430 -43.27 5.84 -10.87
CA ALA A 430 -43.42 6.90 -9.88
C ALA A 430 -43.99 8.23 -10.43
N GLY A 431 -44.03 8.39 -11.73
CA GLY A 431 -44.47 9.62 -12.37
C GLY A 431 -43.45 10.77 -12.36
N VAL A 432 -42.18 10.48 -12.09
CA VAL A 432 -41.11 11.49 -12.03
C VAL A 432 -40.69 11.92 -13.46
N ALA A 433 -40.54 10.96 -14.37
CA ALA A 433 -40.17 11.23 -15.75
C ALA A 433 -40.94 10.30 -16.70
N THR A 434 -41.09 10.69 -17.97
CA THR A 434 -41.62 9.83 -19.05
C THR A 434 -40.49 9.03 -19.70
N GLY A 435 -40.82 7.94 -20.38
CA GLY A 435 -39.89 7.19 -21.21
C GLY A 435 -39.14 8.05 -22.22
N ASP A 436 -39.86 8.96 -22.87
CA ASP A 436 -39.26 9.89 -23.86
C ASP A 436 -38.26 10.88 -23.22
N GLU A 437 -38.57 11.39 -22.02
CA GLU A 437 -37.66 12.27 -21.30
C GLU A 437 -36.38 11.54 -20.85
N LEU A 438 -36.48 10.27 -20.41
CA LEU A 438 -35.36 9.43 -20.06
C LEU A 438 -34.54 9.03 -21.29
N LEU A 439 -35.20 8.76 -22.42
CA LEU A 439 -34.52 8.51 -23.70
C LEU A 439 -33.74 9.73 -24.18
N ALA A 440 -34.34 10.92 -24.11
CA ALA A 440 -33.67 12.16 -24.46
C ALA A 440 -32.43 12.42 -23.60
N ARG A 441 -32.46 12.14 -22.27
CA ARG A 441 -31.33 12.20 -21.37
C ARG A 441 -30.23 11.19 -21.72
N TYR A 442 -30.64 9.97 -22.07
CA TYR A 442 -29.73 8.91 -22.50
C TYR A 442 -28.98 9.31 -23.78
N ASP A 443 -29.70 9.84 -24.76
CA ASP A 443 -29.15 10.30 -26.04
C ASP A 443 -28.22 11.49 -25.87
N GLU A 444 -28.64 12.51 -25.11
CA GLU A 444 -27.81 13.68 -24.82
C GLU A 444 -26.50 13.26 -24.11
N THR A 445 -26.59 12.41 -23.10
CA THR A 445 -25.40 11.88 -22.41
C THR A 445 -24.48 11.13 -23.36
N GLY A 446 -25.03 10.28 -24.22
CA GLY A 446 -24.30 9.55 -25.26
C GLY A 446 -23.57 10.48 -26.23
N TRP A 447 -24.25 11.52 -26.69
CA TRP A 447 -23.65 12.54 -27.57
C TRP A 447 -22.51 13.30 -26.87
N GLN A 448 -22.71 13.73 -25.61
CA GLN A 448 -21.71 14.47 -24.85
C GLN A 448 -20.48 13.60 -24.55
N VAL A 449 -20.67 12.34 -24.14
CA VAL A 449 -19.56 11.39 -23.90
C VAL A 449 -18.77 11.15 -25.19
N ARG A 450 -19.47 11.01 -26.32
CA ARG A 450 -18.82 10.85 -27.62
C ARG A 450 -17.97 12.05 -27.98
N ARG A 451 -18.50 13.24 -27.81
CA ARG A 451 -17.78 14.52 -28.07
C ARG A 451 -16.54 14.63 -27.17
N LEU A 452 -16.67 14.32 -25.87
CA LEU A 452 -15.54 14.29 -24.95
C LEU A 452 -14.49 13.24 -25.36
N ALA A 453 -14.91 12.07 -25.84
CA ALA A 453 -13.99 11.04 -26.32
C ALA A 453 -13.16 11.51 -27.53
N GLU A 454 -13.79 12.24 -28.45
CA GLU A 454 -13.12 12.88 -29.59
C GLU A 454 -12.13 13.98 -29.14
N GLU A 455 -12.50 14.81 -28.15
CA GLU A 455 -11.63 15.83 -27.57
C GLU A 455 -10.36 15.22 -26.93
N VAL A 456 -10.50 14.19 -26.10
CA VAL A 456 -9.36 13.58 -25.37
C VAL A 456 -8.41 12.78 -26.26
N LEU A 457 -8.86 12.37 -27.46
CA LEU A 457 -7.96 11.72 -28.44
C LEU A 457 -6.81 12.64 -28.86
N GLY A 458 -7.05 13.97 -28.92
CA GLY A 458 -6.03 14.97 -29.25
C GLY A 458 -5.07 15.30 -28.10
N GLU A 459 -5.29 14.79 -26.91
CA GLU A 459 -4.45 15.09 -25.75
C GLU A 459 -3.09 14.36 -25.81
N PRO A 460 -2.02 14.94 -25.21
CA PRO A 460 -0.69 14.35 -25.23
C PRO A 460 -0.63 13.03 -24.48
N LYS A 461 0.24 12.13 -24.94
CA LYS A 461 0.55 10.83 -24.33
C LYS A 461 1.99 10.82 -23.81
N LEU A 462 2.36 9.89 -22.95
CA LEU A 462 3.74 9.74 -22.50
C LEU A 462 4.61 9.24 -23.67
N VAL A 463 5.67 9.97 -23.96
CA VAL A 463 6.55 9.67 -25.13
C VAL A 463 8.00 9.44 -24.75
N ALA A 464 8.41 9.74 -23.49
CA ALA A 464 9.78 9.53 -23.03
C ALA A 464 9.82 8.57 -21.84
N ALA A 465 10.81 7.68 -21.81
CA ALA A 465 11.00 6.75 -20.68
C ALA A 465 11.20 7.49 -19.35
N ALA A 466 11.88 8.64 -19.38
CA ALA A 466 12.08 9.47 -18.19
C ALA A 466 10.74 9.93 -17.56
N ASP A 467 9.77 10.28 -18.39
CA ASP A 467 8.43 10.69 -17.92
C ASP A 467 7.67 9.50 -17.32
N VAL A 468 7.78 8.33 -17.96
CA VAL A 468 7.16 7.09 -17.47
C VAL A 468 7.68 6.75 -16.07
N VAL A 469 9.01 6.73 -15.88
CA VAL A 469 9.63 6.31 -14.60
C VAL A 469 9.66 7.40 -13.54
N SER A 470 9.31 8.64 -13.86
CA SER A 470 9.36 9.79 -12.94
C SER A 470 8.58 9.60 -11.64
N ALA A 471 7.60 8.70 -11.66
CA ALA A 471 6.77 8.36 -10.50
C ALA A 471 7.38 7.27 -9.60
N LEU A 472 8.49 6.63 -9.98
CA LEU A 472 9.18 5.64 -9.15
C LEU A 472 10.07 6.29 -8.07
N ALA A 473 10.24 5.60 -6.94
CA ALA A 473 11.14 6.00 -5.86
C ALA A 473 12.58 5.45 -6.09
N PRO A 474 13.62 6.00 -5.45
CA PRO A 474 13.68 7.21 -4.63
C PRO A 474 13.77 8.49 -5.47
N ARG A 475 13.05 9.52 -5.10
CA ARG A 475 12.97 10.75 -5.91
C ARG A 475 13.66 11.98 -5.33
N ARG A 476 13.90 12.03 -4.02
CA ARG A 476 14.29 13.25 -3.31
C ARG A 476 15.44 13.04 -2.33
N PRO A 477 16.63 12.59 -2.78
CA PRO A 477 17.75 12.25 -1.88
C PRO A 477 18.18 13.42 -0.99
N VAL A 478 18.10 14.67 -1.48
CA VAL A 478 18.41 15.88 -0.69
C VAL A 478 17.39 16.07 0.45
N ARG A 479 16.11 15.80 0.21
CA ARG A 479 15.09 15.87 1.27
C ARG A 479 15.26 14.75 2.29
N VAL A 480 15.66 13.56 1.86
CA VAL A 480 15.99 12.44 2.75
C VAL A 480 17.16 12.80 3.66
N ALA A 481 18.25 13.33 3.11
CA ALA A 481 19.40 13.77 3.89
C ALA A 481 19.01 14.89 4.89
N ARG A 482 18.16 15.82 4.47
CA ARG A 482 17.63 16.86 5.38
C ARG A 482 16.76 16.27 6.49
N ALA A 483 15.90 15.31 6.19
CA ALA A 483 15.08 14.64 7.22
C ALA A 483 15.95 13.93 8.26
N VAL A 484 17.07 13.31 7.86
CA VAL A 484 18.05 12.74 8.77
C VAL A 484 18.71 13.82 9.63
N ALA A 485 19.04 14.97 9.05
CA ALA A 485 19.61 16.09 9.79
C ALA A 485 18.61 16.69 10.80
N ASP A 486 17.36 16.85 10.38
CA ASP A 486 16.28 17.33 11.26
C ASP A 486 16.01 16.34 12.41
N ALA A 487 16.06 15.02 12.15
CA ALA A 487 15.98 13.97 13.18
C ALA A 487 17.14 14.08 14.20
N ALA A 488 18.36 14.27 13.70
CA ALA A 488 19.54 14.48 14.54
C ALA A 488 19.38 15.72 15.44
N ALA A 489 18.91 16.83 14.88
CA ALA A 489 18.66 18.07 15.62
C ALA A 489 17.56 17.90 16.67
N ARG A 490 16.49 17.17 16.37
CA ARG A 490 15.45 16.85 17.37
C ARG A 490 15.99 15.96 18.48
N ALA A 491 16.73 14.92 18.16
CA ALA A 491 17.27 13.96 19.12
C ALA A 491 18.35 14.55 20.04
N SER A 492 19.15 15.49 19.57
CA SER A 492 20.18 16.20 20.37
C SER A 492 19.65 17.44 21.09
N GLY A 493 18.52 17.99 20.64
CA GLY A 493 17.91 19.21 21.18
C GLY A 493 16.63 18.92 21.97
N PRO A 494 15.45 19.30 21.43
CA PRO A 494 14.17 19.20 22.15
C PRO A 494 13.79 17.76 22.58
N GLY A 495 14.19 16.76 21.85
CA GLY A 495 13.89 15.35 22.14
C GLY A 495 14.92 14.64 23.02
N ALA A 496 16.02 15.30 23.40
CA ALA A 496 17.12 14.66 24.11
C ALA A 496 16.71 14.04 25.45
N GLY A 497 15.82 14.68 26.17
CA GLY A 497 15.33 14.15 27.42
C GLY A 497 14.40 12.95 27.23
N ALA A 498 13.41 13.03 26.34
CA ALA A 498 12.55 11.88 26.02
C ALA A 498 13.34 10.68 25.49
N ARG A 499 14.42 10.96 24.76
CA ARG A 499 15.36 9.94 24.29
C ARG A 499 16.12 9.31 25.47
N ALA A 500 16.65 10.10 26.38
CA ALA A 500 17.31 9.58 27.58
C ALA A 500 16.35 8.71 28.41
N GLU A 501 15.11 9.15 28.58
CA GLU A 501 14.05 8.38 29.24
C GLU A 501 13.78 7.04 28.57
N ALA A 502 13.54 7.06 27.26
CA ALA A 502 13.25 5.84 26.52
C ALA A 502 14.39 4.81 26.57
N PHE A 503 15.62 5.24 26.80
CA PHE A 503 16.78 4.40 26.99
C PHE A 503 17.20 4.20 28.47
N GLY A 504 16.31 4.49 29.44
CA GLY A 504 16.56 4.25 30.85
C GLY A 504 17.71 5.07 31.43
N GLY A 505 17.88 6.31 30.99
CA GLY A 505 18.95 7.20 31.42
C GLY A 505 20.32 6.92 30.81
N LYS A 506 20.44 5.86 30.00
CA LYS A 506 21.68 5.47 29.33
C LYS A 506 21.49 5.29 27.83
N PRO A 507 21.55 6.39 27.04
CA PRO A 507 21.45 6.33 25.60
C PRO A 507 22.44 5.35 24.96
N PRO A 508 22.12 4.80 23.77
CA PRO A 508 22.88 3.69 23.19
C PRO A 508 24.36 4.03 22.92
N GLU A 509 24.70 5.28 22.61
CA GLU A 509 26.08 5.75 22.43
C GLU A 509 26.93 5.67 23.71
N LEU A 510 26.29 5.57 24.88
CA LEU A 510 26.97 5.43 26.16
C LEU A 510 27.05 3.97 26.66
N THR A 511 26.49 3.01 25.92
CA THR A 511 26.45 1.60 26.35
C THR A 511 27.66 0.78 25.90
N GLY A 512 28.52 1.37 25.06
CA GLY A 512 29.68 0.70 24.45
C GLY A 512 29.35 0.02 23.11
N PRO A 513 30.29 -0.75 22.55
CA PRO A 513 30.11 -1.40 21.25
C PRO A 513 28.94 -2.41 21.24
N MET A 514 28.18 -2.44 20.15
CA MET A 514 26.94 -3.18 19.96
C MET A 514 27.06 -4.23 18.86
N THR A 515 26.24 -5.24 18.96
CA THR A 515 25.97 -6.17 17.85
C THR A 515 25.00 -5.57 16.83
N LEU A 516 24.86 -6.21 15.67
CA LEU A 516 23.93 -5.80 14.62
C LEU A 516 22.47 -5.70 15.16
N ALA A 517 22.00 -6.70 15.87
CA ALA A 517 20.66 -6.73 16.46
C ALA A 517 20.42 -5.56 17.45
N GLN A 518 21.42 -5.28 18.30
CA GLN A 518 21.33 -4.16 19.25
C GLN A 518 21.31 -2.80 18.55
N SER A 519 22.10 -2.62 17.49
CA SER A 519 22.13 -1.39 16.70
C SER A 519 20.80 -1.16 15.98
N ILE A 520 20.18 -2.22 15.43
CA ILE A 520 18.84 -2.15 14.81
C ILE A 520 17.79 -1.78 15.86
N ASN A 521 17.79 -2.44 17.03
CA ASN A 521 16.86 -2.14 18.12
C ASN A 521 16.93 -0.68 18.56
N ALA A 522 18.14 -0.17 18.75
CA ALA A 522 18.35 1.24 19.13
C ALA A 522 17.86 2.20 18.03
N ALA A 523 18.11 1.88 16.76
CA ALA A 523 17.66 2.70 15.64
C ALA A 523 16.12 2.68 15.47
N LEU A 524 15.46 1.53 15.74
CA LEU A 524 14.01 1.45 15.80
C LEU A 524 13.43 2.32 16.93
N ALA A 525 14.04 2.29 18.10
CA ALA A 525 13.63 3.13 19.23
C ALA A 525 13.79 4.63 18.91
N ASP A 526 14.93 5.04 18.33
CA ASP A 526 15.14 6.40 17.85
C ASP A 526 14.11 6.79 16.78
N GLY A 527 13.79 5.91 15.85
CA GLY A 527 12.76 6.13 14.83
C GLY A 527 11.36 6.30 15.43
N MET A 528 11.02 5.53 16.46
CA MET A 528 9.73 5.65 17.16
C MET A 528 9.62 6.95 17.98
N LEU A 529 10.72 7.47 18.46
CA LEU A 529 10.77 8.79 19.12
C LEU A 529 10.60 9.92 18.11
N ASP A 530 11.23 9.80 16.95
CA ASP A 530 11.18 10.81 15.90
C ASP A 530 9.83 10.85 15.16
N HIS A 531 9.16 9.68 15.03
CA HIS A 531 7.89 9.49 14.34
C HIS A 531 6.82 8.94 15.28
N PRO A 532 6.02 9.79 15.94
CA PRO A 532 4.94 9.33 16.83
C PRO A 532 3.93 8.39 16.15
N GLN A 533 3.73 8.52 14.82
CA GLN A 533 2.86 7.67 14.00
C GLN A 533 3.53 6.37 13.54
N MET A 534 4.78 6.12 13.88
CA MET A 534 5.48 4.87 13.53
C MET A 534 4.91 3.70 14.32
N ALA A 535 4.66 2.59 13.64
CA ALA A 535 4.23 1.33 14.26
C ALA A 535 5.09 0.16 13.76
N ILE A 536 5.48 -0.72 14.68
CA ILE A 536 6.25 -1.94 14.41
C ILE A 536 5.33 -3.11 14.69
N PHE A 537 5.17 -4.02 13.75
CA PHE A 537 4.28 -5.17 13.91
C PHE A 537 4.70 -6.34 13.01
N GLY A 538 4.21 -7.52 13.33
CA GLY A 538 4.53 -8.76 12.65
C GLY A 538 4.31 -9.95 13.60
N GLU A 539 4.92 -11.06 13.32
CA GLU A 539 4.85 -12.26 14.14
C GLU A 539 5.87 -12.19 15.26
N ASP A 540 5.46 -12.46 16.51
CA ASP A 540 6.34 -12.46 17.68
C ASP A 540 7.08 -11.14 17.99
N VAL A 541 6.70 -10.05 17.39
CA VAL A 541 7.40 -8.76 17.44
C VAL A 541 7.21 -8.04 18.78
N ALA A 542 6.07 -8.26 19.43
CA ALA A 542 5.66 -7.50 20.60
C ALA A 542 6.26 -8.04 21.91
N ALA A 543 5.55 -8.94 22.60
CA ALA A 543 5.93 -9.41 23.92
C ALA A 543 7.22 -10.25 23.91
N LYS A 544 7.40 -11.08 22.89
CA LYS A 544 8.60 -11.92 22.71
C LYS A 544 9.82 -11.07 22.29
N GLY A 545 9.58 -9.98 21.54
CA GLY A 545 10.65 -9.09 21.07
C GLY A 545 11.37 -9.59 19.83
N GLY A 546 10.67 -10.33 18.97
CA GLY A 546 11.20 -10.97 17.76
C GLY A 546 11.88 -12.29 18.02
N VAL A 547 11.97 -13.15 16.99
CA VAL A 547 12.61 -14.48 17.11
C VAL A 547 14.06 -14.38 17.56
N TYR A 548 14.75 -13.36 17.10
CA TYR A 548 16.17 -13.10 17.41
C TYR A 548 16.39 -11.94 18.39
N GLY A 549 15.33 -11.46 19.06
CA GLY A 549 15.41 -10.40 20.07
C GLY A 549 15.62 -8.98 19.51
N VAL A 550 15.45 -8.78 18.20
CA VAL A 550 15.70 -7.47 17.55
C VAL A 550 14.73 -6.40 18.02
N THR A 551 13.48 -6.75 18.34
CA THR A 551 12.46 -5.81 18.83
C THR A 551 12.23 -5.88 20.34
N LYS A 552 13.10 -6.58 21.08
CA LYS A 552 13.00 -6.77 22.53
C LYS A 552 12.88 -5.45 23.28
N GLY A 553 11.87 -5.34 24.16
CA GLY A 553 11.63 -4.19 25.02
C GLY A 553 10.99 -2.98 24.32
N LEU A 554 10.77 -3.00 22.98
CA LEU A 554 10.13 -1.87 22.28
C LEU A 554 8.65 -1.72 22.67
N ARG A 555 7.92 -2.82 22.86
CA ARG A 555 6.54 -2.78 23.31
C ARG A 555 6.40 -2.13 24.69
N ASP A 556 7.29 -2.44 25.61
CA ASP A 556 7.24 -1.89 26.97
C ASP A 556 7.54 -0.39 26.99
N ARG A 557 8.38 0.07 26.07
CA ARG A 557 8.76 1.50 25.92
C ARG A 557 7.69 2.32 25.20
N PHE A 558 7.08 1.77 24.15
CA PHE A 558 6.22 2.53 23.23
C PHE A 558 4.75 2.10 23.24
N GLY A 559 4.41 1.06 23.98
CA GLY A 559 3.06 0.57 24.17
C GLY A 559 2.55 -0.36 23.06
N ALA A 560 1.55 -1.18 23.38
CA ALA A 560 0.94 -2.16 22.49
C ALA A 560 0.19 -1.55 21.28
N ALA A 561 -0.16 -0.28 21.34
CA ALA A 561 -0.76 0.41 20.21
C ALA A 561 0.23 0.67 19.06
N ARG A 562 1.54 0.68 19.35
CA ARG A 562 2.59 0.96 18.40
C ARG A 562 3.52 -0.23 18.13
N VAL A 563 3.60 -1.21 19.06
CA VAL A 563 4.37 -2.45 18.88
C VAL A 563 3.47 -3.63 19.22
N PHE A 564 3.05 -4.40 18.21
CA PHE A 564 2.03 -5.43 18.37
C PHE A 564 2.23 -6.61 17.44
N ASP A 565 1.70 -7.77 17.86
CA ASP A 565 1.69 -8.97 17.05
C ASP A 565 0.49 -8.98 16.09
N THR A 566 0.65 -9.67 14.97
CA THR A 566 -0.37 -9.86 13.93
C THR A 566 -0.80 -11.33 13.86
N LEU A 567 -1.70 -11.64 12.94
CA LEU A 567 -1.91 -13.02 12.48
C LEU A 567 -0.63 -13.56 11.82
N LEU A 568 -0.45 -14.87 11.88
CA LEU A 568 0.56 -15.58 11.10
C LEU A 568 0.13 -15.68 9.64
N ASP A 569 0.26 -14.56 8.93
CA ASP A 569 -0.07 -14.45 7.51
C ASP A 569 0.64 -13.23 6.92
N GLU A 570 1.68 -13.45 6.17
CA GLU A 570 2.53 -12.40 5.61
C GLU A 570 1.78 -11.48 4.66
N THR A 571 0.76 -11.99 3.96
CA THR A 571 -0.15 -11.17 3.14
C THR A 571 -0.91 -10.14 4.00
N SER A 572 -1.40 -10.57 5.15
CA SER A 572 -2.03 -9.67 6.12
C SER A 572 -1.04 -8.68 6.72
N VAL A 573 0.16 -9.12 7.09
CA VAL A 573 1.22 -8.27 7.65
C VAL A 573 1.54 -7.13 6.69
N LEU A 574 1.82 -7.43 5.43
CA LEU A 574 2.15 -6.41 4.43
C LEU A 574 0.94 -5.56 4.04
N GLY A 575 -0.24 -6.17 3.89
CA GLY A 575 -1.48 -5.44 3.62
C GLY A 575 -1.82 -4.41 4.70
N LEU A 576 -1.67 -4.77 5.98
CA LEU A 576 -1.79 -3.83 7.10
C LEU A 576 -0.81 -2.68 6.98
N GLY A 577 0.45 -2.96 6.62
CA GLY A 577 1.47 -1.95 6.37
C GLY A 577 1.10 -0.99 5.25
N LEU A 578 0.68 -1.52 4.12
CA LEU A 578 0.26 -0.72 2.96
C LEU A 578 -0.87 0.25 3.30
N GLY A 579 -1.92 -0.27 3.93
CA GLY A 579 -3.06 0.54 4.32
C GLY A 579 -2.73 1.57 5.39
N ALA A 580 -1.90 1.18 6.36
CA ALA A 580 -1.44 2.09 7.41
C ALA A 580 -0.62 3.26 6.84
N GLY A 581 0.26 2.97 5.87
CA GLY A 581 1.03 4.01 5.17
C GLY A 581 0.15 5.00 4.41
N LEU A 582 -0.86 4.50 3.67
CA LEU A 582 -1.84 5.34 2.97
C LEU A 582 -2.63 6.25 3.92
N ALA A 583 -2.95 5.77 5.12
CA ALA A 583 -3.69 6.52 6.12
C ALA A 583 -2.84 7.49 6.95
N GLY A 584 -1.54 7.61 6.66
CA GLY A 584 -0.64 8.59 7.29
C GLY A 584 0.22 8.06 8.43
N MET A 585 0.25 6.74 8.66
CA MET A 585 1.21 6.11 9.57
C MET A 585 2.57 5.89 8.87
N LEU A 586 3.59 5.56 9.66
CA LEU A 586 4.88 5.04 9.18
C LEU A 586 5.04 3.59 9.65
N PRO A 587 4.52 2.62 8.89
CA PRO A 587 4.58 1.21 9.27
C PRO A 587 5.96 0.61 9.06
N VAL A 588 6.36 -0.23 10.02
CA VAL A 588 7.57 -1.05 9.98
C VAL A 588 7.16 -2.51 10.26
N PRO A 589 6.51 -3.17 9.27
CA PRO A 589 6.19 -4.59 9.40
C PRO A 589 7.44 -5.45 9.39
N GLU A 590 7.41 -6.56 10.14
CA GLU A 590 8.45 -7.58 10.15
C GLU A 590 7.93 -8.87 9.53
N ILE A 591 8.65 -9.38 8.55
CA ILE A 591 8.52 -10.74 8.02
C ILE A 591 9.62 -11.59 8.67
N GLN A 592 9.22 -12.67 9.31
CA GLN A 592 10.06 -13.43 10.21
C GLN A 592 11.25 -14.10 9.51
N TYR A 593 11.06 -14.54 8.24
CA TYR A 593 12.09 -15.12 7.39
C TYR A 593 11.89 -14.74 5.92
N LEU A 594 12.99 -14.57 5.20
CA LEU A 594 12.95 -14.24 3.76
C LEU A 594 12.15 -15.28 2.95
N ALA A 595 12.25 -16.56 3.30
CA ALA A 595 11.48 -17.63 2.65
C ALA A 595 9.96 -17.41 2.74
N TYR A 596 9.47 -16.81 3.81
CA TYR A 596 8.04 -16.59 4.03
C TYR A 596 7.52 -15.34 3.30
N LEU A 597 8.40 -14.40 2.96
CA LEU A 597 8.06 -13.23 2.18
C LEU A 597 7.39 -13.59 0.85
N HIS A 598 7.75 -14.73 0.27
CA HIS A 598 7.16 -15.19 -1.01
C HIS A 598 5.66 -15.46 -0.92
N ASN A 599 5.10 -15.72 0.28
CA ASN A 599 3.65 -15.81 0.49
C ASN A 599 2.93 -14.47 0.25
N ALA A 600 3.64 -13.35 0.35
CA ALA A 600 3.10 -12.00 0.25
C ALA A 600 3.77 -11.16 -0.85
N GLU A 601 4.47 -11.78 -1.79
CA GLU A 601 5.21 -11.08 -2.85
C GLU A 601 4.32 -10.12 -3.64
N ASP A 602 3.07 -10.49 -3.94
CA ASP A 602 2.12 -9.62 -4.64
C ASP A 602 1.83 -8.32 -3.87
N GLN A 603 1.86 -8.35 -2.54
CA GLN A 603 1.69 -7.13 -1.74
C GLN A 603 2.86 -6.16 -1.91
N LEU A 604 4.07 -6.63 -2.16
CA LEU A 604 5.22 -5.77 -2.50
C LEU A 604 5.20 -5.34 -3.97
N ARG A 605 5.08 -6.30 -4.89
CA ARG A 605 5.20 -6.09 -6.33
C ARG A 605 3.94 -5.46 -6.91
N GLY A 606 2.77 -6.08 -6.66
CA GLY A 606 1.49 -5.69 -7.25
C GLY A 606 0.87 -4.46 -6.59
N GLU A 607 1.05 -4.27 -5.28
CA GLU A 607 0.39 -3.22 -4.52
C GLU A 607 1.34 -2.11 -4.05
N ALA A 608 2.44 -2.45 -3.36
CA ALA A 608 3.32 -1.46 -2.78
C ALA A 608 4.08 -0.62 -3.82
N ALA A 609 4.78 -1.29 -4.73
CA ALA A 609 5.63 -0.64 -5.72
C ALA A 609 4.83 0.10 -6.78
N THR A 610 3.61 -0.34 -7.08
CA THR A 610 2.76 0.26 -8.12
C THR A 610 1.98 1.48 -7.65
N MET A 611 1.75 1.66 -6.36
CA MET A 611 0.89 2.73 -5.84
C MET A 611 1.31 4.13 -6.33
N GLN A 612 2.58 4.48 -6.16
CA GLN A 612 3.08 5.77 -6.63
C GLN A 612 3.13 5.86 -8.15
N PHE A 613 3.44 4.75 -8.82
CA PHE A 613 3.51 4.67 -10.28
C PHE A 613 2.14 4.93 -10.92
N PHE A 614 1.09 4.29 -10.42
CA PHE A 614 -0.28 4.45 -10.93
C PHE A 614 -1.05 5.63 -10.32
N SER A 615 -0.43 6.42 -9.45
CA SER A 615 -1.04 7.62 -8.90
C SER A 615 -0.18 8.88 -9.05
N GLN A 616 0.87 8.84 -9.85
CA GLN A 616 1.83 9.94 -9.99
C GLN A 616 2.32 10.48 -8.63
N GLY A 617 2.30 9.62 -7.60
CA GLY A 617 2.63 9.95 -6.22
C GLY A 617 1.56 10.78 -5.48
N ALA A 618 0.34 10.89 -6.01
CA ALA A 618 -0.81 11.47 -5.30
C ALA A 618 -1.16 10.63 -4.07
N PHE A 619 -1.08 9.31 -4.19
CA PHE A 619 -1.14 8.38 -3.08
C PHE A 619 0.25 7.81 -2.80
N ARG A 620 0.60 7.73 -1.51
CA ARG A 620 1.87 7.19 -1.03
C ARG A 620 1.61 6.19 0.07
N ASN A 621 2.32 5.10 0.03
CA ASN A 621 2.24 4.03 1.03
C ASN A 621 3.64 3.79 1.63
N PRO A 622 4.17 4.75 2.41
CA PRO A 622 5.47 4.62 3.05
C PRO A 622 5.52 3.34 3.88
N MET A 623 6.58 2.56 3.73
CA MET A 623 6.75 1.34 4.50
C MET A 623 8.22 0.92 4.56
N VAL A 624 8.67 0.45 5.73
CA VAL A 624 9.98 -0.20 5.86
C VAL A 624 9.74 -1.64 6.33
N VAL A 625 9.79 -2.57 5.39
CA VAL A 625 9.62 -4.00 5.65
C VAL A 625 10.93 -4.56 6.18
N ARG A 626 10.96 -4.96 7.44
CA ARG A 626 12.09 -5.70 8.00
C ARG A 626 11.94 -7.17 7.68
N VAL A 627 12.99 -7.76 7.17
CA VAL A 627 13.02 -9.19 6.80
C VAL A 627 14.30 -9.81 7.35
N ALA A 628 14.17 -10.76 8.23
CA ALA A 628 15.31 -11.58 8.64
C ALA A 628 15.59 -12.60 7.54
N GLY A 629 16.84 -12.72 7.10
CA GLY A 629 17.14 -13.59 5.97
C GLY A 629 18.62 -13.86 5.77
N LEU A 630 18.93 -14.32 4.59
CA LEU A 630 20.22 -14.83 4.18
C LEU A 630 20.65 -16.11 4.93
N ALA A 631 21.72 -16.72 4.44
CA ALA A 631 22.14 -18.04 4.95
C ALA A 631 23.11 -17.93 6.16
N TYR A 632 23.90 -18.96 6.37
CA TYR A 632 24.99 -19.08 7.35
C TYR A 632 24.54 -19.30 8.80
N GLN A 633 23.35 -19.84 9.03
CA GLN A 633 22.93 -20.38 10.30
C GLN A 633 23.35 -21.88 10.47
N GLU A 634 24.47 -22.28 9.88
CA GLU A 634 25.01 -23.64 9.87
C GLU A 634 24.01 -24.72 9.43
N GLY A 635 23.09 -24.38 8.56
CA GLY A 635 22.02 -25.25 8.08
C GLY A 635 20.93 -25.53 9.12
N PHE A 636 20.85 -24.77 10.20
CA PHE A 636 19.72 -24.84 11.14
C PHE A 636 18.41 -24.50 10.41
N GLY A 637 17.42 -25.39 10.52
CA GLY A 637 16.13 -25.22 9.86
C GLY A 637 16.14 -25.35 8.33
N GLY A 638 17.29 -25.64 7.71
CA GLY A 638 17.46 -25.81 6.28
C GLY A 638 17.09 -24.56 5.48
N HIS A 639 16.57 -24.75 4.28
CA HIS A 639 16.17 -23.69 3.36
C HIS A 639 15.26 -22.61 3.97
N PHE A 640 14.25 -23.00 4.72
CA PHE A 640 13.26 -22.06 5.26
C PHE A 640 13.81 -21.05 6.26
N HIS A 641 14.94 -21.33 6.89
CA HIS A 641 15.62 -20.42 7.81
C HIS A 641 16.95 -19.86 7.27
N ASN A 642 17.36 -20.30 6.08
CA ASN A 642 18.59 -19.88 5.41
C ASN A 642 18.33 -19.42 3.98
N ASP A 643 17.14 -18.90 3.67
CA ASP A 643 16.84 -18.46 2.31
C ASP A 643 17.67 -17.24 1.92
N ASN A 644 18.17 -17.29 0.69
CA ASN A 644 18.97 -16.25 0.06
C ASN A 644 18.40 -15.80 -1.30
N SER A 645 17.10 -15.97 -1.51
CA SER A 645 16.37 -15.65 -2.76
C SER A 645 16.06 -14.17 -2.91
N VAL A 646 17.07 -13.33 -3.16
CA VAL A 646 16.91 -11.88 -3.28
C VAL A 646 16.55 -11.40 -4.68
N ALA A 647 16.58 -12.27 -5.70
CA ALA A 647 16.33 -11.90 -7.09
C ALA A 647 14.95 -11.26 -7.29
N VAL A 648 13.91 -11.84 -6.69
CA VAL A 648 12.53 -11.36 -6.74
C VAL A 648 12.38 -9.92 -6.23
N LEU A 649 13.12 -9.54 -5.20
CA LEU A 649 13.10 -8.18 -4.66
C LEU A 649 13.77 -7.18 -5.60
N ARG A 650 14.80 -7.61 -6.31
CA ARG A 650 15.53 -6.77 -7.27
C ARG A 650 14.79 -6.57 -8.60
N ASP A 651 13.87 -7.46 -8.93
CA ASP A 651 12.99 -7.34 -10.10
C ASP A 651 11.86 -6.32 -9.92
N VAL A 652 11.57 -5.88 -8.70
CA VAL A 652 10.47 -4.95 -8.42
C VAL A 652 10.91 -3.50 -8.64
N PRO A 653 10.38 -2.79 -9.68
CA PRO A 653 10.75 -1.41 -9.95
C PRO A 653 10.40 -0.47 -8.79
N GLY A 654 11.34 0.42 -8.43
CA GLY A 654 11.13 1.43 -7.40
C GLY A 654 11.25 0.93 -5.95
N LEU A 655 11.41 -0.38 -5.73
CA LEU A 655 11.67 -0.94 -4.41
C LEU A 655 13.12 -0.60 -3.99
N VAL A 656 13.29 -0.25 -2.72
CA VAL A 656 14.61 -0.07 -2.12
C VAL A 656 14.95 -1.31 -1.30
N VAL A 657 16.12 -1.92 -1.56
CA VAL A 657 16.58 -3.10 -0.81
C VAL A 657 17.91 -2.78 -0.12
N ALA A 658 17.89 -2.69 1.19
CA ALA A 658 19.01 -2.41 2.07
C ALA A 658 19.46 -3.66 2.80
N VAL A 659 20.78 -3.92 2.87
CA VAL A 659 21.35 -5.07 3.57
C VAL A 659 22.53 -4.59 4.42
N PRO A 660 22.32 -4.25 5.69
CA PRO A 660 23.43 -3.88 6.58
C PRO A 660 24.24 -5.12 6.97
N ALA A 661 25.56 -5.05 6.83
CA ALA A 661 26.45 -6.11 7.31
C ALA A 661 26.95 -5.85 8.74
N ARG A 662 27.28 -4.59 9.06
CA ARG A 662 27.89 -4.19 10.32
C ARG A 662 26.96 -3.33 11.19
N PRO A 663 27.15 -3.36 12.53
CA PRO A 663 26.36 -2.54 13.46
C PRO A 663 26.42 -1.04 13.18
N ASP A 664 27.58 -0.50 12.77
CA ASP A 664 27.78 0.91 12.45
C ASP A 664 27.17 1.36 11.11
N ASP A 665 26.75 0.40 10.26
CA ASP A 665 25.97 0.66 9.05
C ASP A 665 24.46 0.52 9.29
N ALA A 666 24.04 -0.36 10.20
CA ALA A 666 22.64 -0.69 10.42
C ALA A 666 21.79 0.50 10.83
N ALA A 667 22.21 1.24 11.85
CA ALA A 667 21.45 2.39 12.32
C ALA A 667 21.37 3.53 11.27
N PRO A 668 22.47 3.97 10.60
CA PRO A 668 22.39 4.97 9.54
C PRO A 668 21.54 4.52 8.35
N MET A 669 21.65 3.26 7.92
CA MET A 669 20.85 2.74 6.80
C MET A 669 19.35 2.66 7.14
N LEU A 670 19.01 2.17 8.34
CA LEU A 670 17.60 2.11 8.78
C LEU A 670 17.02 3.53 8.92
N ARG A 671 17.78 4.46 9.45
CA ARG A 671 17.39 5.87 9.54
C ARG A 671 17.16 6.47 8.15
N THR A 672 17.98 6.12 7.17
CA THR A 672 17.80 6.52 5.77
C THR A 672 16.53 5.90 5.18
N CYS A 673 16.23 4.62 5.43
CA CYS A 673 14.98 3.97 4.99
C CYS A 673 13.75 4.64 5.59
N LEU A 674 13.74 4.91 6.90
CA LEU A 674 12.64 5.60 7.58
C LEU A 674 12.45 7.02 7.02
N ALA A 675 13.53 7.78 6.83
CA ALA A 675 13.49 9.11 6.23
C ALA A 675 12.97 9.08 4.78
N SER A 676 13.42 8.13 3.97
CA SER A 676 12.95 7.96 2.59
C SER A 676 11.48 7.57 2.52
N ALA A 677 11.04 6.66 3.39
CA ALA A 677 9.63 6.32 3.51
C ALA A 677 8.80 7.54 3.89
N ALA A 678 9.19 8.29 4.92
CA ALA A 678 8.46 9.46 5.40
C ALA A 678 8.41 10.61 4.38
N VAL A 679 9.51 10.88 3.65
CA VAL A 679 9.63 12.03 2.73
C VAL A 679 9.08 11.71 1.35
N ASP A 680 9.43 10.56 0.80
CA ASP A 680 9.15 10.16 -0.57
C ASP A 680 7.99 9.18 -0.70
N GLY A 681 7.55 8.56 0.42
CA GLY A 681 6.63 7.44 0.40
C GLY A 681 7.29 6.16 -0.14
N SER A 682 8.61 6.05 -0.03
CA SER A 682 9.33 4.87 -0.50
C SER A 682 8.93 3.62 0.25
N VAL A 683 8.90 2.50 -0.46
CA VAL A 683 8.84 1.17 0.13
C VAL A 683 10.26 0.61 0.18
N CYS A 684 10.72 0.33 1.40
CA CYS A 684 12.05 -0.20 1.64
C CYS A 684 11.96 -1.61 2.23
N VAL A 685 12.74 -2.55 1.70
CA VAL A 685 13.03 -3.83 2.35
C VAL A 685 14.37 -3.70 3.06
N PHE A 686 14.36 -3.83 4.36
CA PHE A 686 15.54 -3.86 5.22
C PHE A 686 15.84 -5.31 5.55
N LEU A 687 16.68 -5.93 4.72
CA LEU A 687 17.03 -7.34 4.80
C LEU A 687 18.17 -7.53 5.80
N GLU A 688 17.89 -8.25 6.86
CA GLU A 688 18.77 -8.40 8.03
C GLU A 688 19.46 -9.77 8.00
N PRO A 689 20.79 -9.81 7.85
CA PRO A 689 21.54 -11.07 7.86
C PRO A 689 21.49 -11.74 9.25
N ILE A 690 20.70 -12.82 9.38
CA ILE A 690 20.45 -13.51 10.67
C ILE A 690 21.75 -13.94 11.34
N ALA A 691 22.68 -14.52 10.59
CA ALA A 691 23.95 -15.00 11.11
C ALA A 691 24.84 -13.89 11.69
N LEU A 692 24.59 -12.62 11.33
CA LEU A 692 25.34 -11.48 11.84
C LEU A 692 24.68 -10.79 13.04
N TYR A 693 23.44 -11.11 13.39
CA TYR A 693 22.70 -10.44 14.47
C TYR A 693 23.49 -10.37 15.79
N HIS A 694 24.12 -11.46 16.19
CA HIS A 694 24.83 -11.58 17.46
C HIS A 694 26.34 -11.79 17.28
N THR A 695 26.84 -11.73 16.04
CA THR A 695 28.27 -11.84 15.74
C THR A 695 29.03 -10.69 16.40
N ARG A 696 30.13 -11.02 17.06
CA ARG A 696 30.99 -10.10 17.82
C ARG A 696 32.39 -9.98 17.23
N ASP A 697 32.91 -11.06 16.67
CA ASP A 697 34.31 -11.22 16.31
C ASP A 697 34.48 -11.23 14.80
N LEU A 698 35.57 -10.64 14.33
CA LEU A 698 35.92 -10.60 12.91
C LEU A 698 36.97 -11.68 12.58
N TYR A 699 38.16 -11.60 13.18
CA TYR A 699 39.32 -12.45 12.82
C TYR A 699 39.50 -13.63 13.77
N ALA A 700 39.48 -13.40 15.07
CA ALA A 700 39.71 -14.42 16.10
C ALA A 700 38.60 -14.36 17.16
N GLU A 701 38.40 -15.48 17.85
CA GLU A 701 37.47 -15.54 18.97
C GLU A 701 37.85 -14.55 20.08
N GLY A 702 36.91 -13.73 20.48
CA GLY A 702 37.05 -12.70 21.52
C GLY A 702 37.68 -11.39 21.07
N ASP A 703 37.97 -11.17 19.77
CA ASP A 703 38.58 -9.94 19.27
C ASP A 703 37.63 -8.75 19.31
N GLY A 704 36.32 -8.96 19.30
CA GLY A 704 35.29 -7.91 19.34
C GLY A 704 35.28 -6.96 18.13
N GLU A 705 36.06 -7.24 17.09
CA GLU A 705 36.28 -6.36 15.92
C GLU A 705 35.04 -6.24 15.01
N TRP A 706 34.02 -7.07 15.21
CA TRP A 706 32.75 -6.94 14.49
C TRP A 706 31.74 -6.04 15.21
N LEU A 707 31.97 -5.73 16.49
CA LEU A 707 31.17 -4.79 17.23
C LEU A 707 31.45 -3.36 16.81
N ALA A 708 30.48 -2.45 16.98
CA ALA A 708 30.67 -1.03 16.72
C ALA A 708 29.89 -0.17 17.71
N GLY A 709 30.41 1.04 17.98
CA GLY A 709 29.72 2.04 18.77
C GLY A 709 28.47 2.58 18.02
N TYR A 710 27.43 2.89 18.78
CA TYR A 710 26.28 3.58 18.23
C TYR A 710 26.59 5.07 18.09
N PRO A 711 26.33 5.74 16.94
CA PRO A 711 26.63 7.15 16.78
C PRO A 711 25.68 8.01 17.63
N GLU A 712 26.25 8.99 18.32
CA GLU A 712 25.46 10.05 18.97
C GLU A 712 24.66 10.85 17.93
N PRO A 713 23.54 11.51 18.32
CA PRO A 713 22.73 12.29 17.40
C PRO A 713 23.51 13.34 16.59
N GLY A 714 24.51 14.01 17.19
CA GLY A 714 25.39 14.95 16.49
C GLY A 714 26.16 14.33 15.32
N GLY A 715 26.45 13.06 15.38
CA GLY A 715 27.16 12.30 14.33
C GLY A 715 26.26 11.74 13.22
N TRP A 716 24.90 11.82 13.34
CA TRP A 716 24.02 11.21 12.34
C TRP A 716 24.11 11.83 10.96
N VAL A 717 24.41 13.13 10.89
CA VAL A 717 24.55 13.86 9.62
C VAL A 717 25.81 13.42 8.87
N SER A 718 26.95 13.39 9.56
CA SER A 718 28.23 12.98 8.97
C SER A 718 28.27 11.47 8.66
N GLY A 719 27.55 10.66 9.45
CA GLY A 719 27.39 9.23 9.25
C GLY A 719 26.23 8.83 8.33
N HIS A 720 25.56 9.79 7.68
CA HIS A 720 24.43 9.48 6.78
C HIS A 720 24.85 8.56 5.63
N VAL A 721 24.09 7.51 5.40
CA VAL A 721 24.31 6.55 4.31
C VAL A 721 23.25 6.74 3.24
N PRO A 722 23.53 7.49 2.16
CA PRO A 722 22.57 7.67 1.07
C PRO A 722 22.25 6.35 0.36
N ILE A 723 21.02 6.22 -0.12
CA ILE A 723 20.61 5.08 -0.97
C ILE A 723 21.51 5.01 -2.21
N GLY A 724 21.99 3.80 -2.53
CA GLY A 724 22.87 3.57 -3.67
C GLY A 724 24.34 3.96 -3.45
N ARG A 725 24.79 4.03 -2.18
CA ARG A 725 26.23 4.27 -1.84
C ARG A 725 26.82 3.08 -1.09
N ALA A 726 27.94 2.56 -1.63
CA ALA A 726 28.70 1.49 -1.02
C ALA A 726 29.65 1.98 0.09
N ARG A 727 30.18 1.03 0.86
CA ARG A 727 31.29 1.24 1.81
C ARG A 727 32.54 0.49 1.33
N VAL A 728 33.69 1.10 1.52
CA VAL A 728 34.97 0.51 1.13
C VAL A 728 35.86 0.30 2.36
N TYR A 729 36.27 -0.93 2.56
CA TYR A 729 37.29 -1.31 3.53
C TYR A 729 38.60 -1.53 2.77
N ARG A 730 39.68 -0.97 3.29
CA ARG A 730 41.02 -1.05 2.70
C ARG A 730 41.92 -1.91 3.58
N VAL A 731 42.51 -2.94 2.97
CA VAL A 731 43.37 -3.89 3.64
C VAL A 731 44.72 -3.93 2.88
N GLY A 732 45.84 -3.79 3.59
CA GLY A 732 47.15 -3.64 2.97
C GLY A 732 47.25 -2.36 2.14
N SER A 733 47.92 -2.39 0.98
CA SER A 733 48.06 -1.26 0.04
C SER A 733 46.70 -0.87 -0.58
N ALA A 734 45.76 -1.80 -0.64
CA ALA A 734 44.45 -1.64 -1.29
C ALA A 734 44.52 -1.30 -2.79
N GLU A 735 45.57 -1.80 -3.51
CA GLU A 735 45.83 -1.45 -4.90
C GLU A 735 45.76 -2.65 -5.88
N ASP A 736 45.71 -3.88 -5.37
CA ASP A 736 45.91 -5.08 -6.21
C ASP A 736 44.59 -5.72 -6.64
N LEU A 737 43.56 -5.69 -5.75
CA LEU A 737 42.30 -6.40 -5.94
C LEU A 737 41.12 -5.66 -5.31
N THR A 738 40.00 -5.62 -6.02
CA THR A 738 38.70 -5.20 -5.45
C THR A 738 37.80 -6.41 -5.28
N ILE A 739 37.33 -6.64 -4.06
CA ILE A 739 36.28 -7.64 -3.74
C ILE A 739 34.97 -6.89 -3.54
N ILE A 740 33.94 -7.21 -4.33
CA ILE A 740 32.60 -6.62 -4.23
C ILE A 740 31.66 -7.64 -3.61
N THR A 741 30.96 -7.26 -2.54
CA THR A 741 30.12 -8.18 -1.80
C THR A 741 29.03 -7.44 -1.00
N PHE A 742 28.23 -8.17 -0.20
CA PHE A 742 27.20 -7.66 0.72
C PHE A 742 26.92 -8.69 1.84
N GLY A 743 26.17 -8.27 2.85
CA GLY A 743 25.67 -9.14 3.91
C GLY A 743 26.78 -9.95 4.60
N ASN A 744 26.60 -11.27 4.68
CA ASN A 744 27.61 -12.17 5.29
C ASN A 744 28.93 -12.19 4.52
N GLY A 745 28.87 -11.95 3.20
CA GLY A 745 30.03 -11.88 2.33
C GLY A 745 31.06 -10.84 2.77
N VAL A 746 30.62 -9.76 3.42
CA VAL A 746 31.52 -8.69 3.92
C VAL A 746 32.51 -9.23 4.94
N ARG A 747 32.00 -9.97 5.96
CA ARG A 747 32.86 -10.55 7.00
C ARG A 747 33.81 -11.59 6.44
N MET A 748 33.33 -12.46 5.56
CA MET A 748 34.14 -13.47 4.92
C MET A 748 35.21 -12.85 4.01
N SER A 749 34.87 -11.81 3.26
CA SER A 749 35.81 -11.11 2.39
C SER A 749 36.88 -10.34 3.15
N LEU A 750 36.55 -9.76 4.31
CA LEU A 750 37.57 -9.15 5.18
C LEU A 750 38.56 -10.18 5.75
N ARG A 751 38.08 -11.37 6.14
CA ARG A 751 38.94 -12.48 6.54
C ARG A 751 39.85 -12.95 5.40
N ALA A 752 39.31 -13.13 4.21
CA ALA A 752 40.08 -13.46 3.01
C ALA A 752 41.11 -12.37 2.69
N ALA A 753 40.71 -11.08 2.79
CA ALA A 753 41.63 -9.96 2.56
C ALA A 753 42.78 -9.90 3.56
N ALA A 754 42.55 -10.28 4.83
CA ALA A 754 43.62 -10.38 5.82
C ALA A 754 44.65 -11.47 5.46
N VAL A 755 44.20 -12.66 5.03
CA VAL A 755 45.08 -13.72 4.53
C VAL A 755 45.86 -13.26 3.31
N LEU A 756 45.21 -12.60 2.35
CA LEU A 756 45.85 -12.08 1.16
C LEU A 756 46.88 -10.96 1.47
N ALA A 757 46.66 -10.18 2.51
CA ALA A 757 47.61 -9.15 2.97
C ALA A 757 48.89 -9.76 3.53
N GLU A 758 48.84 -10.92 4.19
CA GLU A 758 50.03 -11.69 4.62
C GLU A 758 50.84 -12.18 3.39
N GLU A 759 50.17 -12.37 2.26
CA GLU A 759 50.79 -12.71 0.97
C GLU A 759 51.26 -11.47 0.18
N GLY A 760 51.14 -10.27 0.77
CA GLY A 760 51.54 -9.00 0.12
C GLY A 760 50.49 -8.43 -0.85
N VAL A 761 49.28 -8.95 -0.88
CA VAL A 761 48.19 -8.47 -1.75
C VAL A 761 47.32 -7.43 -1.06
N GLY A 762 47.30 -6.22 -1.59
CA GLY A 762 46.44 -5.13 -1.08
C GLY A 762 45.03 -5.19 -1.66
N THR A 763 44.04 -5.23 -0.81
CA THR A 763 42.65 -5.49 -1.17
C THR A 763 41.71 -4.35 -0.78
N ARG A 764 40.78 -4.00 -1.68
CA ARG A 764 39.57 -3.21 -1.38
C ARG A 764 38.40 -4.14 -1.23
N VAL A 765 37.73 -4.14 -0.07
CA VAL A 765 36.47 -4.84 0.10
C VAL A 765 35.33 -3.81 0.02
N VAL A 766 34.48 -3.95 -0.98
CA VAL A 766 33.35 -3.05 -1.26
C VAL A 766 32.08 -3.73 -0.79
N ASP A 767 31.52 -3.24 0.29
CA ASP A 767 30.20 -3.60 0.77
C ASP A 767 29.14 -2.78 0.01
N LEU A 768 28.31 -3.45 -0.76
CA LEU A 768 27.26 -2.83 -1.57
C LEU A 768 26.25 -2.07 -0.72
N ARG A 769 25.87 -2.59 0.45
CA ARG A 769 24.81 -2.08 1.37
C ARG A 769 23.41 -2.04 0.74
N TRP A 770 23.31 -1.73 -0.55
CA TRP A 770 22.06 -1.59 -1.30
C TRP A 770 22.06 -2.54 -2.48
N LEU A 771 21.05 -3.42 -2.56
CA LEU A 771 20.87 -4.37 -3.65
C LEU A 771 19.91 -3.84 -4.74
N ALA A 772 19.07 -2.87 -4.38
CA ALA A 772 18.23 -2.08 -5.26
C ALA A 772 18.05 -0.68 -4.67
N PRO A 773 18.49 0.41 -5.37
CA PRO A 773 19.38 0.36 -6.53
C PRO A 773 20.82 -0.05 -6.18
N LEU A 774 21.51 -0.72 -7.09
CA LEU A 774 22.94 -0.99 -6.91
C LEU A 774 23.76 0.31 -6.89
N PRO A 775 24.85 0.39 -6.09
CA PRO A 775 25.76 1.54 -6.05
C PRO A 775 26.71 1.55 -7.25
N VAL A 776 26.19 1.63 -8.47
CA VAL A 776 26.89 1.46 -9.74
C VAL A 776 28.13 2.37 -9.85
N ALA A 777 28.00 3.64 -9.45
CA ALA A 777 29.13 4.58 -9.49
C ALA A 777 30.30 4.15 -8.58
N ASP A 778 29.98 3.62 -7.40
CA ASP A 778 30.99 3.13 -6.46
C ASP A 778 31.61 1.80 -6.97
N ILE A 779 30.79 0.90 -7.54
CA ILE A 779 31.24 -0.34 -8.17
C ILE A 779 32.29 -0.03 -9.26
N ILE A 780 31.95 0.87 -10.18
CA ILE A 780 32.85 1.23 -11.30
C ILE A 780 34.14 1.88 -10.79
N ARG A 781 34.02 2.85 -9.89
CA ARG A 781 35.16 3.59 -9.34
C ARG A 781 36.18 2.67 -8.64
N GLU A 782 35.69 1.81 -7.75
CA GLU A 782 36.59 0.93 -6.98
C GLU A 782 37.14 -0.21 -7.84
N SER A 783 36.37 -0.71 -8.81
CA SER A 783 36.86 -1.72 -9.76
C SER A 783 37.95 -1.19 -10.66
N SER A 784 37.79 0.05 -11.15
CA SER A 784 38.78 0.69 -12.01
C SER A 784 40.08 1.03 -11.26
N ALA A 785 40.03 1.23 -9.96
CA ALA A 785 41.17 1.57 -9.13
C ALA A 785 42.21 0.42 -9.04
N THR A 786 41.79 -0.82 -9.14
CA THR A 786 42.67 -2.00 -9.06
C THR A 786 42.80 -2.76 -10.37
N GLY A 787 41.87 -2.56 -11.32
CA GLY A 787 41.84 -3.32 -12.59
C GLY A 787 41.53 -4.81 -12.44
N ARG A 788 41.26 -5.32 -11.23
CA ARG A 788 40.93 -6.71 -10.93
C ARG A 788 39.76 -6.76 -9.94
N VAL A 789 38.69 -7.46 -10.32
CA VAL A 789 37.45 -7.52 -9.55
C VAL A 789 37.03 -8.96 -9.25
N LEU A 790 36.91 -9.26 -7.98
CA LEU A 790 36.27 -10.48 -7.50
C LEU A 790 34.88 -10.15 -6.95
N VAL A 791 33.83 -10.60 -7.60
CA VAL A 791 32.45 -10.45 -7.13
C VAL A 791 32.11 -11.66 -6.25
N VAL A 792 31.86 -11.42 -4.97
CA VAL A 792 31.50 -12.43 -3.98
C VAL A 792 30.01 -12.30 -3.67
N ASP A 793 29.27 -13.30 -4.08
CA ASP A 793 27.80 -13.32 -3.97
C ASP A 793 27.37 -14.49 -3.09
N GLU A 794 26.85 -14.19 -1.90
CA GLU A 794 26.33 -15.20 -1.01
C GLU A 794 25.01 -15.85 -1.45
N THR A 795 24.40 -15.34 -2.51
CA THR A 795 23.22 -15.94 -3.13
C THR A 795 23.62 -16.96 -4.20
N ARG A 796 22.72 -17.29 -5.11
CA ARG A 796 22.94 -18.30 -6.15
C ARG A 796 23.76 -17.72 -7.30
N ARG A 797 24.42 -18.60 -8.03
CA ARG A 797 25.19 -18.25 -9.23
C ARG A 797 24.27 -17.63 -10.29
N SER A 798 23.08 -18.21 -10.49
CA SER A 798 22.07 -17.74 -11.46
C SER A 798 21.03 -16.86 -10.76
N GLY A 799 20.71 -15.72 -11.34
CA GLY A 799 19.77 -14.75 -10.77
C GLY A 799 20.29 -13.98 -9.56
N GLY A 800 21.54 -14.20 -9.13
CA GLY A 800 22.15 -13.55 -7.99
C GLY A 800 22.47 -12.07 -8.22
N VAL A 801 22.88 -11.41 -7.14
CA VAL A 801 23.31 -9.99 -7.14
C VAL A 801 24.54 -9.80 -8.03
N GLY A 802 25.43 -10.79 -8.02
CA GLY A 802 26.68 -10.75 -8.80
C GLY A 802 26.49 -10.64 -10.31
N GLU A 803 25.37 -11.09 -10.86
CA GLU A 803 25.04 -10.87 -12.27
C GLU A 803 24.80 -9.39 -12.56
N GLY A 804 24.06 -8.70 -11.71
CA GLY A 804 23.85 -7.26 -11.86
C GLY A 804 25.12 -6.44 -11.69
N VAL A 805 26.04 -6.87 -10.81
CA VAL A 805 27.35 -6.22 -10.67
C VAL A 805 28.20 -6.39 -11.93
N ILE A 806 28.27 -7.61 -12.48
CA ILE A 806 29.00 -7.86 -13.74
C ILE A 806 28.37 -7.09 -14.90
N ALA A 807 27.04 -7.10 -15.03
CA ALA A 807 26.35 -6.32 -16.07
C ALA A 807 26.71 -4.82 -15.96
N ALA A 808 26.67 -4.24 -14.76
CA ALA A 808 27.04 -2.84 -14.54
C ALA A 808 28.50 -2.52 -14.95
N LEU A 809 29.44 -3.45 -14.73
CA LEU A 809 30.81 -3.31 -15.17
C LEU A 809 30.92 -3.38 -16.71
N VAL A 810 30.23 -4.30 -17.35
CA VAL A 810 30.21 -4.44 -18.83
C VAL A 810 29.61 -3.19 -19.46
N ASP A 811 28.45 -2.73 -18.98
CA ASP A 811 27.77 -1.54 -19.49
C ASP A 811 28.61 -0.26 -19.34
N ALA A 812 29.46 -0.20 -18.31
CA ALA A 812 30.42 0.90 -18.11
C ALA A 812 31.70 0.77 -18.91
N GLY A 813 31.88 -0.27 -19.71
CA GLY A 813 33.08 -0.51 -20.50
C GLY A 813 34.31 -0.89 -19.66
N TYR A 814 34.12 -1.55 -18.52
CA TYR A 814 35.25 -2.02 -17.72
C TYR A 814 36.12 -3.02 -18.45
N VAL A 815 37.42 -2.74 -18.56
CA VAL A 815 38.39 -3.55 -19.32
C VAL A 815 39.29 -4.42 -18.43
N GLY A 816 39.13 -4.36 -17.11
CA GLY A 816 39.94 -5.16 -16.19
C GLY A 816 39.45 -6.61 -16.08
N ALA A 817 40.22 -7.42 -15.34
CA ALA A 817 39.87 -8.81 -15.11
C ALA A 817 38.74 -8.92 -14.06
N ALA A 818 37.70 -9.72 -14.35
CA ALA A 818 36.60 -9.97 -13.43
C ALA A 818 36.33 -11.47 -13.22
N ARG A 819 35.97 -11.86 -12.01
CA ARG A 819 35.60 -13.23 -11.62
C ARG A 819 34.47 -13.18 -10.61
N ARG A 820 33.59 -14.19 -10.60
CA ARG A 820 32.60 -14.40 -9.57
C ARG A 820 32.92 -15.63 -8.70
N VAL A 821 32.69 -15.50 -7.40
CA VAL A 821 32.52 -16.58 -6.44
C VAL A 821 31.11 -16.46 -5.90
N ALA A 822 30.27 -17.44 -6.12
CA ALA A 822 28.87 -17.42 -5.76
C ALA A 822 28.42 -18.76 -5.18
N GLY A 823 27.33 -18.74 -4.40
CA GLY A 823 26.67 -19.95 -3.96
C GLY A 823 26.24 -20.84 -5.14
N VAL A 824 26.09 -22.13 -4.90
CA VAL A 824 25.60 -23.09 -5.87
C VAL A 824 24.11 -22.86 -6.12
N ASP A 825 23.62 -23.09 -7.34
CA ASP A 825 22.20 -23.03 -7.68
C ASP A 825 21.43 -24.16 -7.02
N SER A 826 21.11 -23.95 -5.75
CA SER A 826 20.46 -24.95 -4.87
C SER A 826 19.67 -24.28 -3.76
N PHE A 827 18.76 -25.04 -3.16
CA PHE A 827 18.27 -24.74 -1.81
C PHE A 827 19.35 -25.03 -0.77
N VAL A 828 19.34 -24.33 0.35
CA VAL A 828 20.28 -24.57 1.45
C VAL A 828 19.83 -25.80 2.25
N PRO A 829 20.60 -26.90 2.28
CA PRO A 829 20.20 -28.11 3.00
C PRO A 829 20.40 -27.98 4.51
N LEU A 830 19.92 -28.98 5.27
CA LEU A 830 20.11 -29.07 6.69
C LEU A 830 21.58 -29.40 7.08
N GLY A 831 22.03 -28.86 8.19
CA GLY A 831 23.28 -29.21 8.86
C GLY A 831 24.54 -28.97 8.02
N PRO A 832 25.57 -29.79 8.15
CA PRO A 832 26.88 -29.58 7.51
C PRO A 832 26.84 -29.51 5.97
N ALA A 833 25.83 -30.11 5.34
CA ALA A 833 25.66 -30.08 3.89
C ALA A 833 25.43 -28.63 3.36
N ALA A 834 24.93 -27.74 4.20
CA ALA A 834 24.78 -26.31 3.84
C ALA A 834 26.10 -25.69 3.38
N ARG A 835 27.23 -26.07 3.99
CA ARG A 835 28.56 -25.55 3.65
C ARG A 835 29.01 -25.93 2.22
N GLN A 836 28.40 -26.96 1.62
CA GLN A 836 28.75 -27.42 0.27
C GLN A 836 28.13 -26.53 -0.82
N VAL A 837 27.10 -25.75 -0.50
CA VAL A 837 26.36 -24.91 -1.44
C VAL A 837 26.56 -23.41 -1.19
N LEU A 838 27.14 -23.05 -0.05
CA LEU A 838 27.41 -21.67 0.33
C LEU A 838 28.87 -21.25 0.06
N VAL A 839 29.08 -19.94 -0.11
CA VAL A 839 30.44 -19.37 -0.24
C VAL A 839 31.16 -19.45 1.10
N SER A 840 32.49 -19.69 1.09
CA SER A 840 33.35 -19.63 2.26
C SER A 840 34.50 -18.62 2.09
N ALA A 841 35.16 -18.25 3.20
CA ALA A 841 36.33 -17.37 3.15
C ALA A 841 37.48 -18.01 2.34
N GLU A 842 37.64 -19.32 2.40
CA GLU A 842 38.62 -20.09 1.63
C GLU A 842 38.30 -20.01 0.13
N ALA A 843 37.04 -20.19 -0.27
CA ALA A 843 36.64 -20.08 -1.67
C ALA A 843 36.86 -18.66 -2.21
N ILE A 844 36.69 -17.63 -1.37
CA ILE A 844 37.01 -16.23 -1.73
C ILE A 844 38.50 -16.06 -1.95
N THR A 845 39.34 -16.53 -1.02
CA THR A 845 40.80 -16.46 -1.09
C THR A 845 41.34 -17.18 -2.36
N ASP A 846 40.84 -18.37 -2.64
CA ASP A 846 41.24 -19.14 -3.82
C ASP A 846 40.74 -18.50 -5.12
N GLY A 847 39.54 -17.92 -5.08
CA GLY A 847 39.01 -17.11 -6.21
C GLY A 847 39.88 -15.89 -6.50
N ALA A 848 40.36 -15.21 -5.45
CA ALA A 848 41.27 -14.08 -5.54
C ALA A 848 42.64 -14.49 -6.13
N ARG A 849 43.26 -15.54 -5.56
CA ARG A 849 44.54 -16.08 -6.09
C ARG A 849 44.43 -16.47 -7.57
N THR A 850 43.32 -17.13 -7.95
CA THR A 850 43.09 -17.52 -9.37
C THR A 850 42.96 -16.29 -10.28
N LEU A 851 42.39 -15.18 -9.79
CA LEU A 851 42.25 -13.93 -10.54
C LEU A 851 43.58 -13.19 -10.63
N LEU A 852 44.39 -13.18 -9.58
CA LEU A 852 45.70 -12.52 -9.52
C LEU A 852 46.76 -13.24 -10.35
N ALA A 853 46.63 -14.56 -10.54
CA ALA A 853 47.54 -15.36 -11.37
C ALA A 853 47.34 -15.16 -12.89
N ARG A 854 46.34 -14.40 -13.33
CA ARG A 854 46.04 -14.02 -14.70
C ARG A 854 46.60 -12.64 -15.04
#